data_d2e851bbd82981193c76bc15f7c91aff
#
_entry.id   d2e851bbd82981193c76bc15f7c91aff
#
_cell.length_a   1.000
_cell.length_b   1.000
_cell.length_c   1.000
_cell.angle_alpha   90.00
_cell.angle_beta   90.00
_cell.angle_gamma   90.00
#
_symmetry.space_group_name_H-M   'P 1'
#
loop_
_entity.id
_entity.type
_entity.pdbx_description
1 polymer ?
#
loop_
_entity_poly.entity_id
_entity_poly.type
_entity_poly.pdbx_seq_one_letter_code
_entity_poly.pdbx_strand_id
1 'polypeptide(L)'
;MERMKLTTETAIDIDFKNGEIAGVLYKGKQLNDGSAPMFSVKLRKKTGESRIVSAKECTFVAFENNIAFYTSECFDLKLLVKEKDGALVWKADIKNKTQDLLEWVELMSFTVTGKLQDEPQGQGSIIYPYNEGCRVTNMAYRESMPFRYIEPDYPSKNTFSIFPNMISAQFIAYLLDGVGIYLGMHDSERTTKHVDFCYYDDKIKVFMRAFCDVDYGEDYSMPFDSVFKVFEGDWYQAADIYYHWFSANKPQGLQKIVENVNIPKWYSQSPLVVVYPLRGKHDTDTTPNGLYPYKNALPLLEDIAQKTEGNVMALLMHWEGTAPWAPPYVWPPFGGEEEFSSFVDEAHSKEILVGLYCSGMGWTNRSQVLKEYPDGDDFERLEINEIVCENSNGEVKSTICLAQRDGFDLCPAMERTKRILQTELNKLCASNIDYVQALDQNHGGCSYFCYSDKHGHTPAPGKWQQIETNKLLSGIQTNGVLLGCESAAAEPFLKQLQFSDNRFELNYYIGTPIPLYAYLFHEYVNNFMGNQICAMLEKRENNFTYRLAYSFAAGDMLTVVMNGDGDFQYAWCDYTPPNDKLVNKKSALEFIKTLNTWRRFGGKEFLHYGKMIAPIGVKCSQERFLLEDGKTYFVADAVVCAAYEFADRKAQFIVNYNFYPVEIELEKVCDVYFDSALSHCEKSKKTFTVAPLSVIMVEF
;
A
#
# COMPACT_ATOMS: atom_id res chain seq x y z
N MET A 1 -3.76 -33.72 21.81
CA MET A 1 -4.33 -33.05 20.62
C MET A 1 -5.82 -32.87 20.86
N GLU A 2 -6.29 -31.64 20.74
CA GLU A 2 -7.72 -31.29 20.86
C GLU A 2 -8.23 -30.80 19.52
N ARG A 3 -9.45 -31.19 19.15
CA ARG A 3 -10.12 -30.72 17.94
C ARG A 3 -11.15 -29.65 18.30
N MET A 4 -10.88 -28.41 17.88
CA MET A 4 -11.82 -27.30 18.01
C MET A 4 -12.68 -27.21 16.76
N LYS A 5 -13.98 -27.46 16.87
CA LYS A 5 -14.93 -27.26 15.78
C LYS A 5 -15.30 -25.79 15.68
N LEU A 6 -15.17 -25.21 14.48
CA LEU A 6 -15.57 -23.83 14.20
C LEU A 6 -16.97 -23.78 13.59
N THR A 7 -17.25 -24.70 12.68
CA THR A 7 -18.55 -24.90 12.05
C THR A 7 -18.83 -26.40 11.91
N THR A 8 -19.93 -26.78 11.27
CA THR A 8 -20.19 -28.17 10.91
C THR A 8 -19.15 -28.76 9.95
N GLU A 9 -18.49 -27.91 9.15
CA GLU A 9 -17.58 -28.32 8.09
C GLU A 9 -16.10 -27.99 8.39
N THR A 10 -15.84 -27.09 9.35
CA THR A 10 -14.49 -26.60 9.65
C THR A 10 -14.04 -26.94 11.06
N ALA A 11 -12.78 -27.35 11.20
CA ALA A 11 -12.18 -27.63 12.49
C ALA A 11 -10.66 -27.34 12.50
N ILE A 12 -10.11 -27.09 13.66
CA ILE A 12 -8.67 -26.91 13.87
C ILE A 12 -8.21 -27.92 14.92
N ASP A 13 -7.21 -28.70 14.57
CA ASP A 13 -6.55 -29.64 15.48
C ASP A 13 -5.36 -28.95 16.17
N ILE A 14 -5.43 -28.81 17.47
CA ILE A 14 -4.44 -28.13 18.30
C ILE A 14 -3.79 -29.14 19.24
N ASP A 15 -2.47 -29.17 19.25
CA ASP A 15 -1.70 -29.90 20.26
C ASP A 15 -1.17 -28.93 21.31
N PHE A 16 -1.99 -28.65 22.32
CA PHE A 16 -1.60 -27.76 23.42
C PHE A 16 -0.36 -28.23 24.15
N LYS A 17 -0.15 -29.56 24.29
CA LYS A 17 1.00 -30.10 25.00
C LYS A 17 2.32 -29.82 24.28
N ASN A 18 2.31 -29.91 22.96
CA ASN A 18 3.48 -29.64 22.13
C ASN A 18 3.50 -28.17 21.64
N GLY A 19 2.45 -27.39 21.92
CA GLY A 19 2.36 -25.99 21.51
C GLY A 19 2.23 -25.79 20.01
N GLU A 20 1.45 -26.65 19.30
CA GLU A 20 1.36 -26.67 17.84
C GLU A 20 -0.08 -26.57 17.32
N ILE A 21 -0.25 -25.88 16.18
CA ILE A 21 -1.40 -26.05 15.29
C ILE A 21 -1.06 -27.20 14.36
N ALA A 22 -1.72 -28.34 14.55
CA ALA A 22 -1.41 -29.59 13.84
C ALA A 22 -2.24 -29.76 12.56
N GLY A 23 -3.48 -29.27 12.53
CA GLY A 23 -4.36 -29.43 11.37
C GLY A 23 -5.39 -28.32 11.25
N VAL A 24 -5.62 -27.86 10.01
CA VAL A 24 -6.71 -26.98 9.63
C VAL A 24 -7.57 -27.75 8.64
N LEU A 25 -8.83 -28.02 9.01
CA LEU A 25 -9.68 -28.98 8.32
C LEU A 25 -10.92 -28.29 7.73
N TYR A 26 -11.21 -28.62 6.49
CA TYR A 26 -12.45 -28.24 5.81
C TYR A 26 -13.08 -29.50 5.18
N LYS A 27 -14.34 -29.82 5.54
CA LYS A 27 -15.05 -31.06 5.12
C LYS A 27 -14.23 -32.32 5.30
N GLY A 28 -13.39 -32.37 6.37
CA GLY A 28 -12.48 -33.47 6.66
C GLY A 28 -11.17 -33.51 5.85
N LYS A 29 -10.99 -32.62 4.86
CA LYS A 29 -9.74 -32.45 4.11
C LYS A 29 -8.84 -31.46 4.85
N GLN A 30 -7.55 -31.78 4.98
CA GLN A 30 -6.56 -30.88 5.56
C GLN A 30 -6.15 -29.82 4.54
N LEU A 31 -6.12 -28.54 4.98
CA LEU A 31 -5.74 -27.39 4.17
C LEU A 31 -4.30 -26.94 4.38
N ASN A 32 -3.78 -27.11 5.61
CA ASN A 32 -2.39 -26.81 5.92
C ASN A 32 -1.49 -28.03 5.67
N ASP A 33 -0.17 -27.81 5.59
CA ASP A 33 0.83 -28.85 5.41
C ASP A 33 1.86 -28.78 6.55
N GLY A 34 1.84 -29.77 7.43
CA GLY A 34 2.67 -29.82 8.63
C GLY A 34 2.08 -29.03 9.81
N SER A 35 2.87 -28.91 10.88
CA SER A 35 2.51 -28.18 12.10
C SER A 35 3.32 -26.89 12.25
N ALA A 36 2.72 -25.89 12.88
CA ALA A 36 3.39 -24.63 13.23
C ALA A 36 3.24 -24.33 14.71
N PRO A 37 4.20 -23.61 15.33
CA PRO A 37 4.07 -23.15 16.72
C PRO A 37 2.81 -22.30 16.89
N MET A 38 2.07 -22.52 17.97
CA MET A 38 0.88 -21.77 18.31
C MET A 38 1.20 -20.30 18.61
N PHE A 39 2.37 -20.06 19.19
CA PHE A 39 2.88 -18.73 19.46
C PHE A 39 4.41 -18.72 19.47
N SER A 40 4.95 -17.51 19.30
CA SER A 40 6.34 -17.18 19.61
C SER A 40 6.40 -15.79 20.22
N VAL A 41 7.35 -15.56 21.11
CA VAL A 41 7.55 -14.27 21.80
C VAL A 41 9.01 -13.86 21.61
N LYS A 42 9.25 -12.63 21.14
CA LYS A 42 10.59 -12.05 21.07
C LYS A 42 10.84 -11.15 22.26
N LEU A 43 11.96 -11.41 22.93
CA LEU A 43 12.48 -10.57 24.00
C LEU A 43 13.79 -9.91 23.55
N ARG A 44 13.99 -8.65 23.96
CA ARG A 44 15.19 -7.88 23.65
C ARG A 44 15.78 -7.28 24.90
N LYS A 45 17.08 -7.47 25.10
CA LYS A 45 17.86 -6.82 26.16
C LYS A 45 18.15 -5.36 25.82
N LYS A 46 18.42 -4.54 26.81
CA LYS A 46 18.92 -3.16 26.61
C LYS A 46 20.23 -3.07 25.80
N THR A 47 20.97 -4.18 25.72
CA THR A 47 22.20 -4.28 24.91
C THR A 47 21.95 -4.50 23.42
N GLY A 48 20.67 -4.61 22.99
CA GLY A 48 20.27 -4.93 21.62
C GLY A 48 20.17 -6.44 21.32
N GLU A 49 20.79 -7.30 22.15
CA GLU A 49 20.67 -8.76 21.99
C GLU A 49 19.23 -9.21 22.16
N SER A 50 18.74 -10.06 21.26
CA SER A 50 17.38 -10.57 21.30
C SER A 50 17.31 -12.08 21.21
N ARG A 51 16.21 -12.65 21.72
CA ARG A 51 15.88 -14.08 21.58
C ARG A 51 14.40 -14.27 21.28
N ILE A 52 14.09 -15.32 20.53
CA ILE A 52 12.72 -15.75 20.27
C ILE A 52 12.50 -17.04 21.07
N VAL A 53 11.40 -17.10 21.80
CA VAL A 53 10.97 -18.28 22.56
C VAL A 53 9.63 -18.75 21.98
N SER A 54 9.62 -19.94 21.42
CA SER A 54 8.43 -20.53 20.80
C SER A 54 7.64 -21.37 21.80
N ALA A 55 6.39 -21.69 21.47
CA ALA A 55 5.55 -22.58 22.27
C ALA A 55 6.22 -23.93 22.57
N LYS A 56 7.05 -24.44 21.63
CA LYS A 56 7.78 -25.70 21.79
C LYS A 56 8.84 -25.70 22.89
N GLU A 57 9.34 -24.50 23.24
CA GLU A 57 10.35 -24.29 24.27
C GLU A 57 9.72 -24.01 25.65
N CYS A 58 8.40 -23.88 25.68
CA CYS A 58 7.64 -23.64 26.91
C CYS A 58 7.08 -24.94 27.49
N THR A 59 6.95 -25.00 28.80
CA THR A 59 6.24 -26.08 29.48
C THR A 59 4.74 -25.79 29.50
N PHE A 60 3.94 -26.67 28.91
CA PHE A 60 2.48 -26.62 29.03
C PHE A 60 2.05 -27.02 30.45
N VAL A 61 1.19 -26.20 31.07
CA VAL A 61 0.72 -26.38 32.41
C VAL A 61 -0.69 -26.97 32.43
N ALA A 62 -1.65 -26.34 31.76
CA ALA A 62 -3.05 -26.74 31.74
C ALA A 62 -3.80 -26.08 30.57
N PHE A 63 -4.96 -26.65 30.19
CA PHE A 63 -5.98 -26.01 29.39
C PHE A 63 -7.31 -26.04 30.11
N GLU A 64 -7.77 -24.90 30.56
CA GLU A 64 -8.99 -24.77 31.40
C GLU A 64 -9.77 -23.52 30.99
N ASN A 65 -11.09 -23.62 30.86
CA ASN A 65 -11.97 -22.49 30.51
C ASN A 65 -11.54 -21.73 29.24
N ASN A 66 -11.13 -22.46 28.21
CA ASN A 66 -10.60 -21.91 26.95
C ASN A 66 -9.27 -21.15 27.11
N ILE A 67 -8.53 -21.32 28.17
CA ILE A 67 -7.21 -20.71 28.41
C ILE A 67 -6.17 -21.80 28.51
N ALA A 68 -5.17 -21.75 27.63
CA ALA A 68 -3.96 -22.54 27.74
C ALA A 68 -2.90 -21.78 28.55
N PHE A 69 -2.28 -22.46 29.51
CA PHE A 69 -1.24 -21.91 30.39
C PHE A 69 0.11 -22.50 30.00
N TYR A 70 1.06 -21.63 29.79
CA TYR A 70 2.45 -21.99 29.49
C TYR A 70 3.41 -21.26 30.42
N THR A 71 4.54 -21.87 30.68
CA THR A 71 5.63 -21.26 31.45
C THR A 71 6.98 -21.52 30.78
N SER A 72 7.86 -20.55 30.89
CA SER A 72 9.26 -20.62 30.47
C SER A 72 10.14 -19.93 31.54
N GLU A 73 11.43 -19.91 31.33
CA GLU A 73 12.34 -19.11 32.17
C GLU A 73 12.10 -17.60 32.02
N CYS A 74 11.53 -17.16 30.84
CA CYS A 74 11.40 -15.75 30.49
C CYS A 74 10.05 -15.15 30.82
N PHE A 75 9.00 -15.95 30.73
CA PHE A 75 7.63 -15.47 30.91
C PHE A 75 6.68 -16.62 31.30
N ASP A 76 5.55 -16.22 31.89
CA ASP A 76 4.34 -17.03 31.93
C ASP A 76 3.35 -16.47 30.92
N LEU A 77 2.69 -17.35 30.17
CA LEU A 77 1.73 -16.96 29.13
C LEU A 77 0.38 -17.62 29.39
N LYS A 78 -0.69 -16.81 29.35
CA LYS A 78 -2.08 -17.24 29.26
C LYS A 78 -2.55 -17.00 27.85
N LEU A 79 -2.95 -18.04 27.14
CA LEU A 79 -3.43 -17.97 25.79
C LEU A 79 -4.92 -18.30 25.77
N LEU A 80 -5.77 -17.28 25.63
CA LEU A 80 -7.20 -17.48 25.38
C LEU A 80 -7.37 -18.05 23.97
N VAL A 81 -8.12 -19.15 23.85
CA VAL A 81 -8.41 -19.83 22.59
C VAL A 81 -9.88 -20.20 22.59
N LYS A 82 -10.69 -19.50 21.82
CA LYS A 82 -12.15 -19.75 21.80
C LYS A 82 -12.74 -19.63 20.41
N GLU A 83 -13.77 -20.40 20.15
CA GLU A 83 -14.61 -20.21 18.97
C GLU A 83 -15.51 -18.99 19.14
N LYS A 84 -15.63 -18.18 18.07
CA LYS A 84 -16.53 -17.05 17.97
C LYS A 84 -16.93 -16.83 16.51
N ASP A 85 -18.20 -16.88 16.19
CA ASP A 85 -18.77 -16.59 14.88
C ASP A 85 -18.13 -17.40 13.73
N GLY A 86 -17.84 -18.67 13.98
CA GLY A 86 -17.21 -19.58 13.01
C GLY A 86 -15.72 -19.32 12.78
N ALA A 87 -15.08 -18.56 13.65
CA ALA A 87 -13.66 -18.32 13.69
C ALA A 87 -13.04 -18.76 15.02
N LEU A 88 -11.75 -19.02 15.03
CA LEU A 88 -10.99 -19.19 16.26
C LEU A 88 -10.35 -17.86 16.66
N VAL A 89 -10.66 -17.38 17.83
CA VAL A 89 -10.16 -16.12 18.38
C VAL A 89 -9.12 -16.39 19.46
N TRP A 90 -8.01 -15.67 19.39
CA TRP A 90 -6.88 -15.80 20.29
C TRP A 90 -6.49 -14.47 20.91
N LYS A 91 -6.09 -14.52 22.19
CA LYS A 91 -5.46 -13.40 22.89
C LYS A 91 -4.37 -13.92 23.81
N ALA A 92 -3.29 -13.17 23.93
CA ALA A 92 -2.18 -13.48 24.81
C ALA A 92 -2.10 -12.50 25.98
N ASP A 93 -1.96 -13.04 27.21
CA ASP A 93 -1.51 -12.31 28.39
C ASP A 93 -0.15 -12.87 28.78
N ILE A 94 0.88 -12.03 28.78
CA ILE A 94 2.27 -12.41 29.02
C ILE A 94 2.74 -11.72 30.29
N LYS A 95 3.09 -12.50 31.29
CA LYS A 95 3.77 -12.02 32.49
C LYS A 95 5.27 -12.15 32.30
N ASN A 96 5.96 -11.03 32.20
CA ASN A 96 7.41 -10.97 32.01
C ASN A 96 8.14 -11.37 33.31
N LYS A 97 9.06 -12.31 33.24
CA LYS A 97 9.90 -12.74 34.35
C LYS A 97 11.31 -12.15 34.30
N THR A 98 11.59 -11.37 33.28
CA THR A 98 12.90 -10.79 32.99
C THR A 98 12.85 -9.27 33.08
N GLN A 99 14.00 -8.62 32.90
CA GLN A 99 14.09 -7.18 32.69
C GLN A 99 14.19 -6.83 31.18
N ASP A 100 13.94 -7.80 30.31
CA ASP A 100 13.98 -7.62 28.87
C ASP A 100 12.68 -6.96 28.35
N LEU A 101 12.76 -6.34 27.20
CA LEU A 101 11.60 -5.82 26.48
C LEU A 101 10.83 -6.98 25.85
N LEU A 102 9.52 -7.06 26.02
CA LEU A 102 8.65 -7.90 25.20
C LEU A 102 8.45 -7.16 23.86
N GLU A 103 9.22 -7.52 22.83
CA GLU A 103 9.23 -6.77 21.57
C GLU A 103 8.01 -7.08 20.71
N TRP A 104 7.75 -8.37 20.44
CA TRP A 104 6.56 -8.79 19.72
C TRP A 104 6.08 -10.19 20.13
N VAL A 105 4.81 -10.45 19.84
CA VAL A 105 4.16 -11.76 19.94
C VAL A 105 3.62 -12.19 18.59
N GLU A 106 3.93 -13.41 18.18
CA GLU A 106 3.36 -14.10 17.02
C GLU A 106 2.30 -15.08 17.52
N LEU A 107 1.12 -15.06 16.90
CA LEU A 107 0.04 -15.99 17.21
C LEU A 107 -0.51 -16.64 15.95
N MET A 108 -0.88 -17.92 16.06
CA MET A 108 -1.63 -18.65 15.05
C MET A 108 -0.95 -18.78 13.68
N SER A 109 0.37 -18.81 13.62
CA SER A 109 1.04 -19.15 12.37
C SER A 109 0.65 -20.57 11.90
N PHE A 110 0.62 -20.73 10.60
CA PHE A 110 0.37 -22.06 9.99
C PHE A 110 1.34 -22.28 8.83
N THR A 111 1.57 -23.54 8.50
CA THR A 111 2.41 -23.92 7.37
C THR A 111 1.56 -24.47 6.24
N VAL A 112 1.97 -24.20 5.01
CA VAL A 112 1.39 -24.74 3.79
C VAL A 112 2.48 -25.41 2.95
N THR A 113 2.13 -26.03 1.83
CA THR A 113 3.12 -26.64 0.93
C THR A 113 4.27 -25.69 0.63
N GLY A 114 5.47 -26.21 0.49
CA GLY A 114 6.68 -25.44 0.17
C GLY A 114 6.69 -24.83 -1.24
N LYS A 115 5.66 -25.08 -2.07
CA LYS A 115 5.54 -24.59 -3.45
C LYS A 115 4.14 -24.06 -3.72
N LEU A 116 4.05 -22.84 -4.25
CA LEU A 116 2.81 -22.24 -4.67
C LEU A 116 2.43 -22.63 -6.10
N GLN A 117 1.20 -22.31 -6.52
CA GLN A 117 0.54 -22.88 -7.69
C GLN A 117 1.30 -22.77 -9.02
N ASP A 118 2.11 -21.73 -9.24
CA ASP A 118 2.86 -21.54 -10.48
C ASP A 118 4.25 -22.23 -10.46
N GLU A 119 4.58 -22.88 -9.34
CA GLU A 119 5.79 -23.69 -9.22
C GLU A 119 5.53 -25.16 -9.61
N PRO A 120 6.51 -25.89 -10.09
CA PRO A 120 6.33 -27.31 -10.44
C PRO A 120 5.80 -28.14 -9.28
N GLN A 121 4.61 -28.73 -9.44
CA GLN A 121 3.88 -29.48 -8.41
C GLN A 121 3.39 -28.62 -7.23
N GLY A 122 3.33 -27.30 -7.42
CA GLY A 122 2.84 -26.36 -6.43
C GLY A 122 1.32 -26.29 -6.39
N GLN A 123 0.79 -25.71 -5.33
CA GLN A 123 -0.64 -25.51 -5.14
C GLN A 123 -0.93 -24.32 -4.23
N GLY A 124 -2.10 -23.72 -4.42
CA GLY A 124 -2.55 -22.60 -3.62
C GLY A 124 -1.80 -21.29 -3.89
N SER A 125 -2.24 -20.23 -3.26
CA SER A 125 -1.69 -18.90 -3.39
C SER A 125 -1.88 -18.10 -2.11
N ILE A 126 -1.04 -17.09 -1.90
CA ILE A 126 -1.14 -16.20 -0.74
C ILE A 126 -1.77 -14.88 -1.19
N ILE A 127 -2.77 -14.42 -0.45
CA ILE A 127 -3.37 -13.10 -0.60
C ILE A 127 -2.70 -12.15 0.38
N TYR A 128 -2.05 -11.15 -0.16
CA TYR A 128 -1.16 -10.29 0.59
C TYR A 128 -1.53 -8.81 0.38
N PRO A 129 -1.90 -8.07 1.43
CA PRO A 129 -2.33 -6.68 1.33
C PRO A 129 -1.14 -5.72 1.18
N TYR A 130 -0.21 -6.09 0.31
CA TYR A 130 0.99 -5.36 -0.02
C TYR A 130 0.68 -4.35 -1.12
N ASN A 131 0.95 -3.06 -0.86
CA ASN A 131 0.65 -1.97 -1.78
C ASN A 131 -0.85 -1.95 -2.14
N GLU A 132 -1.22 -2.10 -3.41
CA GLU A 132 -2.61 -2.23 -3.84
C GLU A 132 -3.22 -3.62 -3.59
N GLY A 133 -2.38 -4.58 -3.22
CA GLY A 133 -2.73 -5.98 -3.02
C GLY A 133 -2.17 -6.90 -4.10
N CYS A 134 -1.77 -8.10 -3.70
CA CYS A 134 -1.29 -9.09 -4.66
C CYS A 134 -1.68 -10.51 -4.29
N ARG A 135 -1.78 -11.36 -5.30
CA ARG A 135 -1.89 -12.81 -5.20
C ARG A 135 -0.53 -13.42 -5.53
N VAL A 136 0.13 -13.95 -4.51
CA VAL A 136 1.46 -14.56 -4.64
C VAL A 136 1.30 -16.02 -5.01
N THR A 137 1.88 -16.41 -6.13
CA THR A 137 1.76 -17.75 -6.73
C THR A 137 3.10 -18.44 -6.90
N ASN A 138 4.20 -17.75 -6.56
CA ASN A 138 5.56 -18.27 -6.67
C ASN A 138 6.46 -17.61 -5.61
N MET A 139 7.11 -18.44 -4.80
CA MET A 139 8.02 -17.97 -3.74
C MET A 139 9.29 -17.29 -4.26
N ALA A 140 9.74 -17.62 -5.47
CA ALA A 140 10.93 -16.99 -6.04
C ALA A 140 10.79 -15.46 -6.14
N TYR A 141 9.58 -14.94 -6.34
CA TYR A 141 9.33 -13.48 -6.37
C TYR A 141 9.56 -12.84 -5.01
N ARG A 142 9.01 -13.45 -3.95
CA ARG A 142 9.25 -12.99 -2.57
C ARG A 142 10.72 -13.07 -2.20
N GLU A 143 11.39 -14.16 -2.56
CA GLU A 143 12.79 -14.40 -2.27
C GLU A 143 13.76 -13.50 -3.08
N SER A 144 13.33 -12.98 -4.22
CA SER A 144 14.12 -12.04 -5.03
C SER A 144 14.17 -10.62 -4.47
N MET A 145 13.29 -10.27 -3.53
CA MET A 145 13.26 -8.93 -2.95
C MET A 145 14.57 -8.65 -2.20
N PRO A 146 15.27 -7.55 -2.52
CA PRO A 146 16.56 -7.23 -1.89
C PRO A 146 16.43 -6.88 -0.40
N PHE A 147 15.22 -6.62 0.09
CA PHE A 147 14.91 -6.24 1.47
C PHE A 147 14.07 -7.31 2.17
N ARG A 148 14.35 -8.58 1.94
CA ARG A 148 13.69 -9.67 2.64
C ARG A 148 14.30 -9.87 4.02
N TYR A 149 13.59 -9.45 5.04
CA TYR A 149 13.96 -9.70 6.42
C TYR A 149 12.82 -10.39 7.12
N ILE A 150 13.10 -11.52 7.74
CA ILE A 150 12.15 -12.20 8.64
C ILE A 150 11.98 -11.39 9.92
N GLU A 151 13.03 -10.64 10.30
CA GLU A 151 13.05 -9.76 11.44
C GLU A 151 13.10 -8.30 10.96
N PRO A 152 12.08 -7.47 11.25
CA PRO A 152 12.13 -6.05 10.99
C PRO A 152 13.31 -5.40 11.71
N ASP A 153 14.03 -4.53 11.05
CA ASP A 153 15.14 -3.79 11.63
C ASP A 153 15.18 -2.36 11.06
N TYR A 154 15.79 -1.46 11.80
CA TYR A 154 16.06 -0.11 11.34
C TYR A 154 17.50 -0.02 10.78
N PRO A 155 17.75 0.85 9.81
CA PRO A 155 16.78 1.71 9.17
C PRO A 155 15.99 0.97 8.07
N SER A 156 14.74 0.97 8.18
CA SER A 156 13.66 0.68 7.23
C SER A 156 13.83 -0.41 6.15
N LYS A 157 14.85 -1.24 6.19
CA LYS A 157 15.08 -2.28 5.16
C LYS A 157 13.94 -3.29 5.04
N ASN A 158 13.08 -3.41 6.04
CA ASN A 158 11.98 -4.35 6.07
C ASN A 158 10.61 -3.70 6.27
N THR A 159 10.44 -2.45 5.89
CA THR A 159 9.14 -1.78 5.96
C THR A 159 8.12 -2.39 5.00
N PHE A 160 8.57 -3.16 4.02
CA PHE A 160 7.72 -3.81 3.03
C PHE A 160 6.71 -4.80 3.62
N SER A 161 7.07 -5.52 4.68
CA SER A 161 6.19 -6.48 5.37
C SER A 161 5.51 -5.90 6.61
N ILE A 162 5.56 -4.58 6.80
CA ILE A 162 5.06 -3.90 7.99
C ILE A 162 3.71 -3.24 7.73
N PHE A 163 2.81 -3.41 8.69
CA PHE A 163 1.58 -2.64 8.84
C PHE A 163 1.73 -1.68 10.05
N PRO A 164 1.34 -0.42 9.95
CA PRO A 164 0.96 0.31 8.75
C PRO A 164 2.22 0.75 7.97
N ASN A 165 2.31 0.40 6.72
CA ASN A 165 3.35 0.78 5.76
C ASN A 165 2.93 0.26 4.39
N MET A 166 3.80 -0.52 3.68
CA MET A 166 3.43 -1.22 2.45
C MET A 166 2.29 -2.22 2.66
N ILE A 167 2.15 -2.77 3.85
CA ILE A 167 0.97 -3.56 4.23
C ILE A 167 -0.13 -2.59 4.65
N SER A 168 -1.19 -2.52 3.85
CA SER A 168 -2.27 -1.55 4.00
C SER A 168 -3.37 -1.98 4.98
N ALA A 169 -3.49 -3.30 5.26
CA ALA A 169 -4.53 -3.91 6.10
C ALA A 169 -3.96 -5.02 7.00
N GLN A 170 -4.66 -5.35 8.08
CA GLN A 170 -4.16 -6.19 9.18
C GLN A 170 -4.54 -7.67 8.99
N PHE A 171 -4.31 -8.24 7.80
CA PHE A 171 -4.57 -9.65 7.56
C PHE A 171 -3.68 -10.21 6.45
N ILE A 172 -3.65 -11.54 6.36
CA ILE A 172 -3.07 -12.33 5.28
C ILE A 172 -3.93 -13.57 5.10
N ALA A 173 -4.02 -14.10 3.87
CA ALA A 173 -4.77 -15.33 3.65
C ALA A 173 -4.03 -16.30 2.70
N TYR A 174 -4.35 -17.58 2.82
CA TYR A 174 -3.93 -18.62 1.89
C TYR A 174 -5.16 -19.20 1.21
N LEU A 175 -5.12 -19.40 -0.10
CA LEU A 175 -6.20 -19.96 -0.91
C LEU A 175 -5.77 -21.28 -1.56
N LEU A 176 -6.63 -22.29 -1.48
CA LEU A 176 -6.45 -23.60 -2.08
C LEU A 176 -7.79 -24.13 -2.59
N ASP A 177 -7.93 -24.30 -3.92
CA ASP A 177 -9.10 -24.89 -4.56
C ASP A 177 -10.46 -24.29 -4.12
N GLY A 178 -10.55 -22.96 -4.02
CA GLY A 178 -11.78 -22.28 -3.64
C GLY A 178 -12.09 -22.30 -2.14
N VAL A 179 -11.13 -22.69 -1.31
CA VAL A 179 -11.21 -22.62 0.15
C VAL A 179 -9.99 -21.88 0.67
N GLY A 180 -10.19 -21.01 1.67
CA GLY A 180 -9.09 -20.22 2.22
C GLY A 180 -8.93 -20.35 3.72
N ILE A 181 -7.71 -20.05 4.17
CA ILE A 181 -7.35 -19.79 5.56
C ILE A 181 -7.07 -18.31 5.71
N TYR A 182 -7.84 -17.64 6.54
CA TYR A 182 -7.69 -16.22 6.90
C TYR A 182 -6.99 -16.11 8.25
N LEU A 183 -5.96 -15.29 8.31
CA LEU A 183 -5.29 -14.87 9.53
C LEU A 183 -5.34 -13.35 9.62
N GLY A 184 -5.96 -12.78 10.65
CA GLY A 184 -6.08 -11.35 10.85
C GLY A 184 -5.91 -10.94 12.31
N MET A 185 -5.37 -9.77 12.55
CA MET A 185 -5.33 -9.14 13.86
C MET A 185 -6.28 -7.94 13.85
N HIS A 186 -7.44 -8.10 14.48
CA HIS A 186 -8.53 -7.12 14.47
C HIS A 186 -8.30 -6.05 15.56
N ASP A 187 -7.31 -5.21 15.33
CA ASP A 187 -6.82 -4.20 16.27
C ASP A 187 -7.30 -2.80 15.90
N SER A 188 -8.22 -2.25 16.68
CA SER A 188 -8.74 -0.89 16.48
C SER A 188 -7.74 0.21 16.81
N GLU A 189 -6.70 -0.08 17.58
CA GLU A 189 -5.59 0.86 17.85
C GLU A 189 -4.52 0.85 16.76
N ARG A 190 -4.55 -0.14 15.86
CA ARG A 190 -3.66 -0.23 14.69
C ARG A 190 -2.18 -0.21 15.07
N THR A 191 -1.86 -0.89 16.16
CA THR A 191 -0.48 -1.13 16.59
C THR A 191 0.34 -1.72 15.43
N THR A 192 1.60 -1.39 15.35
CA THR A 192 2.50 -1.90 14.31
C THR A 192 2.56 -3.44 14.34
N LYS A 193 2.53 -4.03 13.15
CA LYS A 193 2.56 -5.49 12.95
C LYS A 193 3.53 -5.87 11.84
N HIS A 194 4.12 -7.03 11.97
CA HIS A 194 4.82 -7.70 10.88
C HIS A 194 3.87 -8.75 10.30
N VAL A 195 3.56 -8.64 9.02
CA VAL A 195 2.65 -9.52 8.27
C VAL A 195 3.44 -10.11 7.11
N ASP A 196 3.71 -11.41 7.14
CA ASP A 196 4.59 -11.97 6.12
C ASP A 196 4.40 -13.49 5.97
N PHE A 197 5.15 -14.05 5.03
CA PHE A 197 5.29 -15.49 4.78
C PHE A 197 6.73 -15.78 4.37
N CYS A 198 7.26 -16.91 4.81
CA CYS A 198 8.65 -17.28 4.53
C CYS A 198 8.83 -18.81 4.50
N TYR A 199 9.95 -19.26 4.00
CA TYR A 199 10.32 -20.67 4.15
C TYR A 199 10.56 -21.02 5.62
N TYR A 200 9.97 -22.12 6.03
CA TYR A 200 10.11 -22.76 7.33
C TYR A 200 10.33 -24.26 7.09
N ASP A 201 11.56 -24.68 7.20
CA ASP A 201 12.04 -25.96 6.67
C ASP A 201 11.71 -26.10 5.16
N ASP A 202 11.02 -27.15 4.74
CA ASP A 202 10.57 -27.39 3.37
C ASP A 202 9.15 -26.87 3.07
N LYS A 203 8.57 -26.10 3.99
CA LYS A 203 7.22 -25.53 3.94
C LYS A 203 7.24 -24.01 3.83
N ILE A 204 6.07 -23.44 3.56
CA ILE A 204 5.85 -21.99 3.70
C ILE A 204 5.07 -21.75 4.97
N LYS A 205 5.63 -20.97 5.88
CA LYS A 205 4.96 -20.44 7.08
C LYS A 205 4.31 -19.12 6.76
N VAL A 206 3.03 -18.98 7.06
CA VAL A 206 2.26 -17.74 7.01
C VAL A 206 2.03 -17.26 8.43
N PHE A 207 2.34 -15.99 8.72
CA PHE A 207 2.33 -15.49 10.08
C PHE A 207 2.02 -13.99 10.20
N MET A 208 1.59 -13.61 11.40
CA MET A 208 1.49 -12.21 11.83
C MET A 208 2.10 -12.07 13.23
N ARG A 209 2.84 -10.97 13.42
CA ARG A 209 3.43 -10.56 14.71
C ARG A 209 2.91 -9.21 15.11
N ALA A 210 2.46 -9.06 16.34
CA ALA A 210 2.09 -7.77 16.92
C ALA A 210 3.22 -7.29 17.83
N PHE A 211 3.68 -6.05 17.63
CA PHE A 211 4.60 -5.41 18.57
C PHE A 211 3.85 -5.09 19.87
N CYS A 212 4.46 -5.39 21.00
CA CYS A 212 3.77 -5.33 22.30
C CYS A 212 3.57 -3.91 22.82
N ASP A 213 4.45 -2.97 22.43
CA ASP A 213 4.39 -1.56 22.83
C ASP A 213 4.36 -1.39 24.36
N VAL A 214 5.24 -2.09 25.06
CA VAL A 214 5.47 -2.05 26.50
C VAL A 214 6.95 -1.77 26.81
N ASP A 215 7.26 -1.23 27.99
CA ASP A 215 8.62 -0.95 28.40
C ASP A 215 9.38 -2.17 28.92
N TYR A 216 10.68 -1.99 29.15
CA TYR A 216 11.54 -3.06 29.70
C TYR A 216 11.03 -3.59 31.03
N GLY A 217 10.88 -4.91 31.14
CA GLY A 217 10.42 -5.60 32.35
C GLY A 217 8.92 -5.56 32.59
N GLU A 218 8.14 -4.90 31.72
CA GLU A 218 6.69 -4.85 31.84
C GLU A 218 6.00 -6.10 31.27
N ASP A 219 4.80 -6.37 31.79
CA ASP A 219 3.89 -7.40 31.31
C ASP A 219 3.14 -6.91 30.07
N TYR A 220 2.65 -7.84 29.25
CA TYR A 220 1.84 -7.51 28.06
C TYR A 220 0.48 -8.22 28.13
N SER A 221 -0.60 -7.48 27.88
CA SER A 221 -1.94 -8.03 27.66
C SER A 221 -2.45 -7.55 26.30
N MET A 222 -2.70 -8.50 25.40
CA MET A 222 -3.15 -8.19 24.03
C MET A 222 -4.56 -7.57 24.04
N PRO A 223 -4.74 -6.32 23.57
CA PRO A 223 -6.01 -5.62 23.69
C PRO A 223 -7.02 -5.99 22.58
N PHE A 224 -6.62 -6.74 21.56
CA PHE A 224 -7.43 -7.05 20.38
C PHE A 224 -7.54 -8.56 20.14
N ASP A 225 -8.45 -8.94 19.24
CA ASP A 225 -8.66 -10.32 18.80
C ASP A 225 -7.71 -10.65 17.64
N SER A 226 -6.91 -11.72 17.76
CA SER A 226 -6.29 -12.38 16.63
C SER A 226 -7.26 -13.44 16.10
N VAL A 227 -7.60 -13.39 14.82
CA VAL A 227 -8.72 -14.12 14.21
C VAL A 227 -8.21 -15.11 13.17
N PHE A 228 -8.55 -16.38 13.35
CA PHE A 228 -8.26 -17.44 12.41
C PHE A 228 -9.56 -18.02 11.87
N LYS A 229 -9.76 -17.95 10.55
CA LYS A 229 -11.02 -18.40 9.95
C LYS A 229 -10.78 -19.20 8.67
N VAL A 230 -11.54 -20.28 8.50
CA VAL A 230 -11.62 -20.99 7.22
C VAL A 230 -12.86 -20.47 6.47
N PHE A 231 -12.74 -20.18 5.19
CA PHE A 231 -13.80 -19.62 4.36
C PHE A 231 -13.83 -20.29 2.98
N GLU A 232 -14.99 -20.29 2.33
CA GLU A 232 -15.15 -20.67 0.93
C GLU A 232 -15.09 -19.44 0.04
N GLY A 233 -14.50 -19.58 -1.15
CA GLY A 233 -14.45 -18.56 -2.19
C GLY A 233 -13.03 -18.16 -2.60
N ASP A 234 -12.87 -16.93 -3.01
CA ASP A 234 -11.61 -16.34 -3.46
C ASP A 234 -11.17 -15.20 -2.52
N TRP A 235 -10.21 -14.40 -2.94
CA TRP A 235 -9.64 -13.28 -2.18
C TRP A 235 -10.71 -12.24 -1.74
N TYR A 236 -11.81 -12.09 -2.49
CA TYR A 236 -12.93 -11.24 -2.12
C TYR A 236 -13.52 -11.60 -0.75
N GLN A 237 -13.68 -12.90 -0.48
CA GLN A 237 -14.23 -13.37 0.79
C GLN A 237 -13.26 -13.16 1.96
N ALA A 238 -11.95 -13.26 1.71
CA ALA A 238 -10.94 -12.87 2.72
C ALA A 238 -11.04 -11.37 3.01
N ALA A 239 -11.15 -10.54 1.97
CA ALA A 239 -11.32 -9.11 2.10
C ALA A 239 -12.62 -8.73 2.81
N ASP A 240 -13.75 -9.43 2.55
CA ASP A 240 -15.01 -9.22 3.24
C ASP A 240 -14.94 -9.48 4.74
N ILE A 241 -14.19 -10.51 5.18
CA ILE A 241 -13.97 -10.77 6.62
C ILE A 241 -13.32 -9.54 7.27
N TYR A 242 -12.29 -8.99 6.64
CA TYR A 242 -11.61 -7.80 7.15
C TYR A 242 -12.48 -6.55 7.04
N TYR A 243 -13.13 -6.32 5.90
CA TYR A 243 -13.96 -5.15 5.65
C TYR A 243 -15.13 -5.04 6.66
N HIS A 244 -15.78 -6.15 7.01
CA HIS A 244 -16.86 -6.16 8.01
C HIS A 244 -16.33 -5.68 9.37
N TRP A 245 -15.17 -6.13 9.78
CA TRP A 245 -14.53 -5.63 11.00
C TRP A 245 -14.11 -4.16 10.87
N PHE A 246 -13.45 -3.78 9.79
CA PHE A 246 -12.98 -2.42 9.54
C PHE A 246 -14.12 -1.41 9.55
N SER A 247 -15.21 -1.70 8.85
CA SER A 247 -16.37 -0.79 8.74
C SER A 247 -17.00 -0.46 10.09
N ALA A 248 -16.97 -1.41 11.04
CA ALA A 248 -17.45 -1.25 12.42
C ALA A 248 -16.41 -0.56 13.33
N ASN A 249 -15.12 -0.59 12.97
CA ASN A 249 -14.00 -0.12 13.80
C ASN A 249 -13.08 0.87 13.06
N LYS A 250 -13.61 1.59 12.08
CA LYS A 250 -12.82 2.53 11.25
C LYS A 250 -12.17 3.63 12.09
N PRO A 251 -11.05 4.23 11.61
CA PRO A 251 -10.39 5.34 12.27
C PRO A 251 -11.35 6.46 12.63
N GLN A 252 -11.16 7.05 13.79
CA GLN A 252 -12.06 8.10 14.29
C GLN A 252 -12.09 9.31 13.34
N GLY A 253 -13.30 9.67 12.89
CA GLY A 253 -13.51 10.80 11.98
C GLY A 253 -13.19 10.51 10.52
N LEU A 254 -12.91 9.25 10.15
CA LEU A 254 -12.88 8.85 8.74
C LEU A 254 -14.30 8.86 8.17
N GLN A 255 -14.48 9.63 7.10
CA GLN A 255 -15.77 9.80 6.41
C GLN A 255 -15.67 9.18 5.00
N LYS A 256 -16.81 8.72 4.48
CA LYS A 256 -16.90 8.38 3.05
C LYS A 256 -16.71 9.64 2.21
N ILE A 257 -16.14 9.49 1.01
CA ILE A 257 -15.90 10.62 0.10
C ILE A 257 -17.17 11.42 -0.15
N VAL A 258 -18.31 10.74 -0.34
CA VAL A 258 -19.61 11.38 -0.60
C VAL A 258 -20.12 12.23 0.57
N GLU A 259 -19.66 11.96 1.79
CA GLU A 259 -20.03 12.64 3.02
C GLU A 259 -19.00 13.71 3.44
N ASN A 260 -17.79 13.66 2.89
CA ASN A 260 -16.67 14.50 3.30
C ASN A 260 -16.69 15.86 2.61
N VAL A 261 -17.20 16.86 3.30
CA VAL A 261 -17.31 18.24 2.80
C VAL A 261 -15.94 18.95 2.59
N ASN A 262 -14.85 18.39 3.11
CA ASN A 262 -13.52 18.94 2.98
C ASN A 262 -12.80 18.47 1.70
N ILE A 263 -13.37 17.53 0.98
CA ILE A 263 -12.82 17.08 -0.31
C ILE A 263 -13.03 18.19 -1.35
N PRO A 264 -11.99 18.66 -2.04
CA PRO A 264 -12.12 19.69 -3.05
C PRO A 264 -12.92 19.20 -4.26
N LYS A 265 -13.59 20.12 -4.95
CA LYS A 265 -14.48 19.80 -6.08
C LYS A 265 -13.74 19.09 -7.22
N TRP A 266 -12.47 19.42 -7.45
CA TRP A 266 -11.66 18.80 -8.50
C TRP A 266 -11.49 17.30 -8.33
N TYR A 267 -11.55 16.78 -7.11
CA TYR A 267 -11.41 15.37 -6.80
C TYR A 267 -12.42 14.48 -7.56
N SER A 268 -13.68 14.93 -7.65
CA SER A 268 -14.72 14.22 -8.42
C SER A 268 -14.74 14.57 -9.91
N GLN A 269 -13.84 15.42 -10.37
CA GLN A 269 -13.68 15.75 -11.79
C GLN A 269 -12.67 14.82 -12.51
N SER A 270 -11.97 13.95 -11.76
CA SER A 270 -10.97 13.01 -12.27
C SER A 270 -9.89 13.66 -13.14
N PRO A 271 -9.10 14.59 -12.62
CA PRO A 271 -8.01 15.15 -13.38
C PRO A 271 -7.03 14.06 -13.82
N LEU A 272 -6.49 14.19 -15.02
CA LEU A 272 -5.32 13.41 -15.42
C LEU A 272 -4.09 13.96 -14.69
N VAL A 273 -3.41 13.12 -13.92
CA VAL A 273 -2.17 13.51 -13.24
C VAL A 273 -1.01 13.41 -14.23
N VAL A 274 -0.35 14.53 -14.50
CA VAL A 274 0.84 14.60 -15.36
C VAL A 274 2.05 14.84 -14.48
N VAL A 275 2.83 13.79 -14.24
CA VAL A 275 4.06 13.84 -13.45
C VAL A 275 5.24 14.21 -14.33
N TYR A 276 6.02 15.21 -13.95
CA TYR A 276 7.22 15.58 -14.71
C TYR A 276 8.26 16.31 -13.86
N PRO A 277 9.57 16.19 -14.21
CA PRO A 277 10.65 16.91 -13.56
C PRO A 277 10.87 18.29 -14.19
N LEU A 278 11.30 19.24 -13.39
CA LEU A 278 11.82 20.52 -13.87
C LEU A 278 13.32 20.51 -14.12
N ARG A 279 14.00 19.60 -13.46
CA ARG A 279 15.44 19.38 -13.54
C ARG A 279 15.73 17.92 -13.78
N GLY A 280 16.72 17.67 -14.64
CA GLY A 280 17.19 16.33 -14.93
C GLY A 280 16.26 15.48 -15.80
N LYS A 281 16.73 14.28 -16.04
CA LYS A 281 15.98 13.17 -16.67
C LYS A 281 15.72 12.03 -15.70
N HIS A 282 16.42 12.03 -14.58
CA HIS A 282 16.36 11.05 -13.50
C HIS A 282 16.93 11.67 -12.20
N ASP A 283 16.85 10.95 -11.10
CA ASP A 283 17.13 11.41 -9.75
C ASP A 283 18.55 11.92 -9.48
N THR A 284 19.53 11.63 -10.32
CA THR A 284 20.92 12.06 -10.16
C THR A 284 21.32 13.25 -11.04
N ASP A 285 20.41 13.73 -11.89
CA ASP A 285 20.62 14.87 -12.79
C ASP A 285 19.80 16.07 -12.32
N THR A 286 20.45 17.15 -11.96
CA THR A 286 19.83 18.39 -11.45
C THR A 286 19.86 19.52 -12.46
N THR A 287 20.30 19.27 -13.70
CA THR A 287 20.33 20.28 -14.75
C THR A 287 18.91 20.67 -15.18
N PRO A 288 18.57 21.98 -15.25
CA PRO A 288 17.27 22.40 -15.79
C PRO A 288 17.01 21.80 -17.16
N ASN A 289 15.80 21.28 -17.37
CA ASN A 289 15.38 20.66 -18.63
C ASN A 289 14.46 21.59 -19.45
N GLY A 290 13.88 21.08 -20.55
CA GLY A 290 13.03 21.87 -21.45
C GLY A 290 11.73 22.38 -20.83
N LEU A 291 11.30 21.81 -19.68
CA LEU A 291 10.07 22.21 -18.96
C LEU A 291 10.32 23.34 -17.94
N TYR A 292 11.58 23.73 -17.75
CA TYR A 292 11.95 24.92 -16.99
C TYR A 292 12.37 26.08 -17.95
N PRO A 293 11.98 27.33 -17.70
CA PRO A 293 11.12 27.86 -16.63
C PRO A 293 9.73 27.20 -16.59
N TYR A 294 9.09 27.16 -15.38
CA TYR A 294 7.83 26.43 -15.13
C TYR A 294 6.76 26.60 -16.21
N LYS A 295 6.62 27.79 -16.77
CA LYS A 295 5.62 28.13 -17.81
C LYS A 295 5.84 27.39 -19.13
N ASN A 296 7.04 26.86 -19.37
CA ASN A 296 7.29 26.07 -20.59
C ASN A 296 6.43 24.81 -20.67
N ALA A 297 6.00 24.27 -19.53
CA ALA A 297 5.13 23.12 -19.49
C ALA A 297 3.67 23.43 -19.84
N LEU A 298 3.20 24.69 -19.64
CA LEU A 298 1.80 25.04 -19.80
C LEU A 298 1.20 24.69 -21.18
N PRO A 299 1.85 25.01 -22.32
CA PRO A 299 1.29 24.64 -23.64
C PRO A 299 1.13 23.13 -23.82
N LEU A 300 2.02 22.31 -23.22
CA LEU A 300 1.92 20.85 -23.27
C LEU A 300 0.77 20.33 -22.41
N LEU A 301 0.57 20.92 -21.24
CA LEU A 301 -0.53 20.57 -20.33
C LEU A 301 -1.88 20.97 -20.91
N GLU A 302 -1.98 22.13 -21.59
CA GLU A 302 -3.18 22.56 -22.32
C GLU A 302 -3.51 21.61 -23.48
N ASP A 303 -2.50 21.21 -24.27
CA ASP A 303 -2.67 20.22 -25.36
C ASP A 303 -3.18 18.87 -24.84
N ILE A 304 -2.64 18.41 -23.68
CA ILE A 304 -3.11 17.19 -23.02
C ILE A 304 -4.55 17.36 -22.55
N ALA A 305 -4.88 18.45 -21.84
CA ALA A 305 -6.24 18.75 -21.36
C ALA A 305 -7.25 18.78 -22.52
N GLN A 306 -6.90 19.44 -23.64
CA GLN A 306 -7.73 19.49 -24.84
C GLN A 306 -7.95 18.10 -25.45
N LYS A 307 -6.89 17.28 -25.59
CA LYS A 307 -6.97 15.94 -26.19
C LYS A 307 -7.75 14.96 -25.34
N THR A 308 -7.68 15.08 -24.02
CA THR A 308 -8.42 14.24 -23.09
C THR A 308 -9.79 14.79 -22.72
N GLU A 309 -10.12 16.00 -23.18
CA GLU A 309 -11.35 16.72 -22.87
C GLU A 309 -11.61 16.79 -21.37
N GLY A 310 -10.56 16.97 -20.54
CA GLY A 310 -10.64 16.89 -19.08
C GLY A 310 -9.59 17.73 -18.39
N ASN A 311 -9.78 17.87 -17.08
CA ASN A 311 -8.85 18.58 -16.22
C ASN A 311 -7.52 17.85 -16.12
N VAL A 312 -6.44 18.61 -15.91
CA VAL A 312 -5.09 18.09 -15.72
C VAL A 312 -4.53 18.59 -14.38
N MET A 313 -3.79 17.77 -13.69
CA MET A 313 -2.95 18.16 -12.56
C MET A 313 -1.48 18.06 -12.96
N ALA A 314 -0.78 19.18 -12.92
CA ALA A 314 0.67 19.24 -13.05
C ALA A 314 1.30 18.80 -11.72
N LEU A 315 1.88 17.61 -11.65
CA LEU A 315 2.53 17.09 -10.46
C LEU A 315 4.05 17.18 -10.62
N LEU A 316 4.66 18.16 -9.94
CA LEU A 316 6.04 18.55 -10.15
C LEU A 316 7.01 17.70 -9.34
N MET A 317 8.08 17.24 -10.00
CA MET A 317 9.24 16.63 -9.39
C MET A 317 10.48 17.51 -9.58
N HIS A 318 11.45 17.43 -8.66
CA HIS A 318 12.70 18.22 -8.70
C HIS A 318 12.47 19.73 -8.78
N TRP A 319 11.41 20.18 -8.14
CA TRP A 319 11.02 21.59 -8.04
C TRP A 319 11.68 22.29 -6.86
N GLU A 320 12.22 21.55 -5.89
CA GLU A 320 12.81 22.07 -4.65
C GLU A 320 13.98 22.99 -4.95
N GLY A 321 14.08 24.08 -4.21
CA GLY A 321 15.06 25.13 -4.52
C GLY A 321 16.50 24.75 -4.25
N THR A 322 16.74 24.01 -3.19
CA THR A 322 18.11 23.70 -2.76
C THR A 322 18.57 22.30 -3.17
N ALA A 323 17.76 21.28 -2.98
CA ALA A 323 18.06 19.93 -3.43
C ALA A 323 16.80 19.09 -3.56
N PRO A 324 16.70 18.23 -4.57
CA PRO A 324 15.65 17.23 -4.62
C PRO A 324 15.68 16.35 -3.36
N TRP A 325 14.49 16.00 -2.82
CA TRP A 325 14.28 15.19 -1.61
C TRP A 325 15.09 15.63 -0.40
N ALA A 326 15.14 16.91 -0.15
CA ALA A 326 16.03 17.44 0.85
C ALA A 326 15.33 18.27 1.94
N PRO A 327 14.34 17.73 2.70
CA PRO A 327 13.99 18.41 3.91
C PRO A 327 15.24 18.63 4.78
N PRO A 328 15.36 19.73 5.44
CA PRO A 328 14.38 20.81 5.56
C PRO A 328 14.49 21.94 4.52
N TYR A 329 15.39 21.84 3.55
CA TYR A 329 15.72 22.94 2.65
C TYR A 329 15.00 22.85 1.29
N VAL A 330 13.74 22.39 1.27
CA VAL A 330 12.96 22.28 0.03
C VAL A 330 12.47 23.62 -0.47
N TRP A 331 12.14 24.53 0.42
CA TRP A 331 11.69 25.89 0.12
C TRP A 331 12.84 26.91 0.23
N PRO A 332 12.92 27.94 -0.62
CA PRO A 332 12.01 28.31 -1.71
C PRO A 332 12.09 27.34 -2.90
N PRO A 333 11.08 27.36 -3.81
CA PRO A 333 11.12 26.54 -5.03
C PRO A 333 12.27 26.97 -5.95
N PHE A 334 12.73 26.05 -6.80
CA PHE A 334 13.77 26.33 -7.79
C PHE A 334 13.33 27.51 -8.70
N GLY A 335 14.22 28.49 -8.93
CA GLY A 335 13.91 29.72 -9.63
C GLY A 335 13.27 30.81 -8.77
N GLY A 336 12.88 30.52 -7.53
CA GLY A 336 12.34 31.46 -6.56
C GLY A 336 10.82 31.49 -6.50
N GLU A 337 10.32 32.09 -5.43
CA GLU A 337 8.88 32.15 -5.10
C GLU A 337 8.05 32.92 -6.13
N GLU A 338 8.58 34.01 -6.68
CA GLU A 338 7.87 34.86 -7.67
C GLU A 338 7.60 34.11 -8.97
N GLU A 339 8.60 33.37 -9.49
CA GLU A 339 8.47 32.60 -10.71
C GLU A 339 7.48 31.43 -10.52
N PHE A 340 7.57 30.74 -9.39
CA PHE A 340 6.68 29.63 -9.07
C PHE A 340 5.24 30.12 -8.86
N SER A 341 5.02 31.18 -8.09
CA SER A 341 3.69 31.78 -7.87
C SER A 341 3.03 32.22 -9.17
N SER A 342 3.81 32.89 -10.05
CA SER A 342 3.34 33.29 -11.37
C SER A 342 2.95 32.11 -12.26
N PHE A 343 3.64 30.96 -12.13
CA PHE A 343 3.25 29.73 -12.81
C PHE A 343 1.95 29.16 -12.25
N VAL A 344 1.79 29.09 -10.92
CA VAL A 344 0.59 28.57 -10.27
C VAL A 344 -0.64 29.37 -10.68
N ASP A 345 -0.55 30.70 -10.63
CA ASP A 345 -1.64 31.59 -11.02
C ASP A 345 -2.03 31.43 -12.51
N GLU A 346 -1.05 31.29 -13.38
CA GLU A 346 -1.31 31.06 -14.81
C GLU A 346 -1.89 29.66 -15.06
N ALA A 347 -1.40 28.63 -14.39
CA ALA A 347 -1.95 27.28 -14.46
C ALA A 347 -3.43 27.26 -14.03
N HIS A 348 -3.76 27.87 -12.90
CA HIS A 348 -5.14 27.97 -12.42
C HIS A 348 -6.04 28.77 -13.38
N SER A 349 -5.51 29.84 -14.02
CA SER A 349 -6.26 30.59 -15.04
C SER A 349 -6.66 29.74 -16.26
N LYS A 350 -5.99 28.59 -16.45
CA LYS A 350 -6.20 27.59 -17.50
C LYS A 350 -6.87 26.31 -17.00
N GLU A 351 -7.40 26.34 -15.76
CA GLU A 351 -8.03 25.18 -15.09
C GLU A 351 -7.08 24.00 -14.90
N ILE A 352 -5.77 24.23 -14.85
CA ILE A 352 -4.73 23.25 -14.56
C ILE A 352 -4.42 23.29 -13.06
N LEU A 353 -4.57 22.15 -12.38
CA LEU A 353 -4.22 21.98 -10.98
C LEU A 353 -2.70 21.82 -10.81
N VAL A 354 -2.18 22.19 -9.65
CA VAL A 354 -0.74 22.07 -9.34
C VAL A 354 -0.52 21.25 -8.09
N GLY A 355 0.34 20.25 -8.19
CA GLY A 355 0.77 19.40 -7.09
C GLY A 355 2.29 19.30 -7.00
N LEU A 356 2.79 18.97 -5.82
CA LEU A 356 4.22 18.87 -5.53
C LEU A 356 4.56 17.53 -4.87
N TYR A 357 5.68 16.92 -5.25
CA TYR A 357 6.31 15.88 -4.45
C TYR A 357 7.15 16.49 -3.34
N CYS A 358 7.15 15.87 -2.14
CA CYS A 358 7.98 16.25 -1.01
C CYS A 358 8.44 15.02 -0.22
N SER A 359 9.72 14.95 0.09
CA SER A 359 10.39 13.73 0.57
C SER A 359 10.28 13.44 2.06
N GLY A 360 9.08 13.33 2.60
CA GLY A 360 8.83 12.61 3.84
C GLY A 360 9.54 13.10 5.10
N MET A 361 9.76 12.16 6.03
CA MET A 361 10.26 12.41 7.39
C MET A 361 11.78 12.23 7.50
N GLY A 362 12.53 12.88 6.65
CA GLY A 362 13.99 12.80 6.66
C GLY A 362 14.66 14.15 6.92
N TRP A 363 15.93 14.10 7.35
CA TRP A 363 16.85 15.22 7.37
C TRP A 363 17.98 14.96 6.41
N THR A 364 18.16 15.81 5.41
CA THR A 364 19.31 15.75 4.51
C THR A 364 20.46 16.57 5.10
N ASN A 365 21.56 15.89 5.45
CA ASN A 365 22.75 16.55 5.96
C ASN A 365 23.68 17.00 4.84
N ARG A 366 23.76 16.21 3.76
CA ARG A 366 24.57 16.52 2.58
C ARG A 366 23.89 16.02 1.31
N SER A 367 23.92 16.82 0.25
CA SER A 367 23.50 16.40 -1.09
C SER A 367 24.69 15.78 -1.85
N GLN A 368 24.45 14.61 -2.48
CA GLN A 368 25.42 13.98 -3.38
C GLN A 368 25.36 14.58 -4.79
N VAL A 369 24.28 15.27 -5.10
CA VAL A 369 23.97 15.75 -6.45
C VAL A 369 24.10 17.28 -6.60
N LEU A 370 23.93 18.05 -5.51
CA LEU A 370 24.08 19.51 -5.48
C LEU A 370 25.26 19.91 -4.60
N LYS A 371 26.30 20.51 -5.21
CA LYS A 371 27.51 20.94 -4.49
C LYS A 371 27.27 22.14 -3.58
N GLU A 372 26.30 22.97 -3.93
CA GLU A 372 25.93 24.20 -3.23
C GLU A 372 24.94 23.95 -2.09
N TYR A 373 24.55 22.70 -1.84
CA TYR A 373 23.67 22.37 -0.73
C TYR A 373 24.31 22.78 0.60
N PRO A 374 23.61 23.54 1.46
CA PRO A 374 24.15 23.93 2.76
C PRO A 374 24.29 22.67 3.62
N ASP A 375 25.53 22.20 3.81
CA ASP A 375 25.80 20.96 4.52
C ASP A 375 26.38 21.19 5.93
N GLY A 376 26.13 20.22 6.81
CA GLY A 376 26.86 19.95 8.03
C GLY A 376 26.57 20.83 9.24
N ASP A 377 26.70 22.13 9.14
CA ASP A 377 26.68 23.04 10.29
C ASP A 377 25.30 23.06 11.01
N ASP A 378 24.21 22.96 10.26
CA ASP A 378 22.87 22.96 10.84
C ASP A 378 22.54 21.69 11.60
N PHE A 379 23.09 20.55 11.22
CA PHE A 379 22.86 19.28 11.92
C PHE A 379 23.37 19.37 13.38
N GLU A 380 24.59 19.86 13.56
CA GLU A 380 25.18 20.06 14.88
C GLU A 380 24.53 21.23 15.62
N ARG A 381 24.41 22.39 14.97
CA ARG A 381 23.85 23.61 15.55
C ARG A 381 22.41 23.45 16.04
N LEU A 382 21.63 22.66 15.34
CA LEU A 382 20.23 22.37 15.68
C LEU A 382 20.08 21.07 16.47
N GLU A 383 21.17 20.42 16.89
CA GLU A 383 21.16 19.17 17.68
C GLU A 383 20.22 18.11 17.07
N ILE A 384 20.29 17.94 15.73
CA ILE A 384 19.39 17.02 15.00
C ILE A 384 19.63 15.57 15.44
N ASN A 385 20.83 15.22 15.89
CA ASN A 385 21.17 13.92 16.46
C ASN A 385 20.24 13.48 17.61
N GLU A 386 19.60 14.43 18.30
CA GLU A 386 18.69 14.14 19.41
C GLU A 386 17.28 13.71 18.95
N ILE A 387 16.96 13.85 17.67
CA ILE A 387 15.62 13.58 17.15
C ILE A 387 15.61 12.58 15.99
N VAL A 388 16.78 12.00 15.65
CA VAL A 388 16.88 10.97 14.61
C VAL A 388 16.50 9.59 15.15
N CYS A 389 15.95 8.75 14.29
CA CYS A 389 15.64 7.37 14.65
C CYS A 389 16.93 6.58 14.90
N GLU A 390 16.92 5.72 15.90
CA GLU A 390 18.02 4.80 16.23
C GLU A 390 17.57 3.35 15.93
N ASN A 391 18.50 2.51 15.46
CA ASN A 391 18.27 1.08 15.41
C ASN A 391 18.42 0.43 16.81
N SER A 392 18.19 -0.88 16.89
CA SER A 392 18.28 -1.62 18.15
C SER A 392 19.68 -1.68 18.79
N ASN A 393 20.72 -1.23 18.08
CA ASN A 393 22.11 -1.12 18.57
C ASN A 393 22.52 0.34 18.85
N GLY A 394 21.59 1.32 18.75
CA GLY A 394 21.87 2.74 18.94
C GLY A 394 22.54 3.43 17.74
N GLU A 395 22.56 2.80 16.56
CA GLU A 395 23.10 3.40 15.36
C GLU A 395 22.06 4.27 14.66
N VAL A 396 22.52 5.39 14.11
CA VAL A 396 21.68 6.36 13.38
C VAL A 396 22.18 6.49 11.94
N LYS A 397 21.31 6.26 10.98
CA LYS A 397 21.54 6.50 9.56
C LYS A 397 20.25 6.35 8.76
N SER A 398 20.21 6.93 7.56
CA SER A 398 19.18 6.63 6.57
C SER A 398 19.70 5.63 5.54
N THR A 399 18.82 4.80 5.02
CA THR A 399 19.09 3.96 3.84
C THR A 399 18.36 4.47 2.60
N ILE A 400 17.61 5.57 2.71
CA ILE A 400 16.77 6.11 1.67
C ILE A 400 17.56 7.11 0.85
N CYS A 401 17.48 7.00 -0.49
CA CYS A 401 18.11 7.90 -1.45
C CYS A 401 19.63 8.11 -1.22
N LEU A 402 20.35 7.08 -0.80
CA LEU A 402 21.80 7.17 -0.50
C LEU A 402 22.67 7.61 -1.68
N ALA A 403 22.23 7.37 -2.92
CA ALA A 403 22.94 7.84 -4.10
C ALA A 403 22.84 9.35 -4.29
N GLN A 404 21.85 10.01 -3.70
CA GLN A 404 21.54 11.43 -3.86
C GLN A 404 21.89 12.25 -2.63
N ARG A 405 21.82 11.65 -1.43
CA ARG A 405 22.02 12.38 -0.18
C ARG A 405 22.60 11.53 0.95
N ASP A 406 23.37 12.17 1.83
CA ASP A 406 23.58 11.69 3.19
C ASP A 406 22.48 12.28 4.08
N GLY A 407 21.78 11.43 4.83
CA GLY A 407 20.66 11.89 5.63
C GLY A 407 20.31 10.95 6.77
N PHE A 408 19.33 11.38 7.54
CA PHE A 408 18.85 10.69 8.72
C PHE A 408 17.32 10.69 8.74
N ASP A 409 16.72 9.62 9.26
CA ASP A 409 15.29 9.50 9.42
C ASP A 409 14.87 10.11 10.77
N LEU A 410 13.92 11.04 10.74
CA LEU A 410 13.47 11.75 11.94
C LEU A 410 12.38 10.97 12.67
N CYS A 411 12.48 10.92 14.00
CA CYS A 411 11.49 10.28 14.85
C CYS A 411 10.26 11.18 15.06
N PRO A 412 9.06 10.79 14.64
CA PRO A 412 7.85 11.63 14.76
C PRO A 412 7.37 11.78 16.21
N ALA A 413 7.85 10.97 17.16
CA ALA A 413 7.54 11.15 18.57
C ALA A 413 8.10 12.46 19.14
N MET A 414 9.16 12.98 18.50
CA MET A 414 9.80 14.21 18.95
C MET A 414 9.03 15.45 18.47
N GLU A 415 8.65 16.32 19.40
CA GLU A 415 7.92 17.57 19.10
C GLU A 415 8.71 18.49 18.14
N ARG A 416 10.03 18.41 18.20
CA ARG A 416 10.92 19.19 17.32
C ARG A 416 10.86 18.67 15.88
N THR A 417 10.80 17.36 15.67
CA THR A 417 10.54 16.75 14.36
C THR A 417 9.24 17.27 13.78
N LYS A 418 8.15 17.20 14.56
CA LYS A 418 6.82 17.68 14.11
C LYS A 418 6.88 19.15 13.69
N ARG A 419 7.49 20.02 14.50
CA ARG A 419 7.63 21.45 14.17
C ARG A 419 8.43 21.70 12.88
N ILE A 420 9.55 20.99 12.69
CA ILE A 420 10.38 21.14 11.47
C ILE A 420 9.55 20.80 10.24
N LEU A 421 8.94 19.61 10.22
CA LEU A 421 8.19 19.13 9.06
C LEU A 421 6.90 19.93 8.83
N GLN A 422 6.16 20.27 9.87
CA GLN A 422 4.97 21.12 9.75
C GLN A 422 5.31 22.52 9.24
N THR A 423 6.43 23.10 9.65
CA THR A 423 6.88 24.40 9.16
C THR A 423 7.13 24.37 7.65
N GLU A 424 7.82 23.33 7.16
CA GLU A 424 8.08 23.20 5.72
C GLU A 424 6.78 22.91 4.93
N LEU A 425 5.97 21.96 5.38
CA LEU A 425 4.71 21.63 4.72
C LEU A 425 3.69 22.77 4.72
N ASN A 426 3.66 23.58 5.77
CA ASN A 426 2.80 24.77 5.83
C ASN A 426 3.18 25.82 4.78
N LYS A 427 4.49 25.98 4.46
CA LYS A 427 4.94 26.86 3.35
C LYS A 427 4.38 26.38 2.01
N LEU A 428 4.44 25.06 1.76
CA LEU A 428 3.91 24.47 0.55
C LEU A 428 2.38 24.67 0.47
N CYS A 429 1.66 24.34 1.53
CA CYS A 429 0.21 24.51 1.58
C CYS A 429 -0.26 25.97 1.51
N ALA A 430 0.61 26.94 1.79
CA ALA A 430 0.32 28.37 1.67
C ALA A 430 0.60 28.93 0.25
N SER A 431 1.21 28.14 -0.65
CA SER A 431 1.60 28.61 -1.99
C SER A 431 0.54 28.46 -3.07
N ASN A 432 -0.73 28.36 -2.69
CA ASN A 432 -1.91 28.27 -3.58
C ASN A 432 -1.92 27.04 -4.50
N ILE A 433 -1.29 25.94 -4.10
CA ILE A 433 -1.33 24.66 -4.82
C ILE A 433 -2.51 23.79 -4.40
N ASP A 434 -2.76 22.68 -5.10
CA ASP A 434 -3.93 21.80 -4.90
C ASP A 434 -3.59 20.51 -4.16
N TYR A 435 -2.33 20.05 -4.26
CA TYR A 435 -1.89 18.76 -3.75
C TYR A 435 -0.42 18.77 -3.30
N VAL A 436 -0.12 18.04 -2.22
CA VAL A 436 1.25 17.73 -1.79
C VAL A 436 1.37 16.24 -1.48
N GLN A 437 2.26 15.54 -2.16
CA GLN A 437 2.72 14.23 -1.70
C GLN A 437 3.72 14.43 -0.56
N ALA A 438 3.17 14.69 0.63
CA ALA A 438 3.93 15.16 1.79
C ALA A 438 4.94 14.14 2.32
N LEU A 439 4.64 12.86 2.13
CA LEU A 439 5.39 11.74 2.70
C LEU A 439 5.90 10.79 1.59
N ASP A 440 6.53 11.34 0.56
CA ASP A 440 7.34 10.53 -0.35
C ASP A 440 8.48 9.86 0.45
N GLN A 441 8.85 8.61 0.15
CA GLN A 441 9.78 7.76 0.93
C GLN A 441 9.21 7.20 2.26
N ASN A 442 8.05 7.65 2.72
CA ASN A 442 7.31 7.06 3.83
C ASN A 442 6.13 6.26 3.28
N HIS A 443 6.40 5.04 2.82
CA HIS A 443 5.41 4.16 2.20
C HIS A 443 4.19 3.99 3.10
N GLY A 444 3.00 4.10 2.51
CA GLY A 444 1.75 4.01 3.23
C GLY A 444 1.53 5.08 4.31
N GLY A 445 2.41 6.10 4.36
CA GLY A 445 2.36 7.20 5.33
C GLY A 445 2.99 6.88 6.70
N CYS A 446 3.62 5.72 6.88
CA CYS A 446 4.17 5.33 8.18
C CYS A 446 5.55 5.97 8.46
N SER A 447 5.83 6.21 9.73
CA SER A 447 7.17 6.57 10.20
C SER A 447 8.12 5.37 10.19
N TYR A 448 9.42 5.69 10.26
CA TYR A 448 10.46 4.68 10.41
C TYR A 448 10.46 4.06 11.81
N PHE A 449 11.13 2.92 11.96
CA PHE A 449 11.37 2.31 13.26
C PHE A 449 12.34 3.14 14.08
N CYS A 450 12.10 3.21 15.38
CA CYS A 450 12.99 3.85 16.32
C CYS A 450 13.05 3.04 17.60
N TYR A 451 14.28 2.72 18.04
CA TYR A 451 14.56 1.96 19.27
C TYR A 451 15.17 2.85 20.35
N SER A 452 15.14 4.16 20.19
CA SER A 452 15.67 5.09 21.19
C SER A 452 14.84 5.08 22.46
N ASP A 453 15.49 4.91 23.61
CA ASP A 453 14.88 5.04 24.94
C ASP A 453 14.79 6.50 25.44
N LYS A 454 15.23 7.47 24.58
CA LYS A 454 15.26 8.90 24.91
C LYS A 454 14.10 9.68 24.30
N HIS A 455 13.37 9.09 23.37
CA HIS A 455 12.36 9.81 22.57
C HIS A 455 10.95 9.80 23.15
N GLY A 456 10.78 9.26 24.38
CA GLY A 456 9.51 9.26 25.10
C GLY A 456 8.46 8.30 24.55
N HIS A 457 8.87 7.32 23.78
CA HIS A 457 8.09 6.17 23.32
C HIS A 457 8.78 4.87 23.75
N THR A 458 8.08 3.74 23.68
CA THR A 458 8.67 2.42 23.87
C THR A 458 9.82 2.20 22.88
N PRO A 459 10.98 1.66 23.30
CA PRO A 459 12.16 1.50 22.44
C PRO A 459 12.01 0.30 21.49
N ALA A 460 10.93 0.27 20.75
CA ALA A 460 10.57 -0.70 19.71
C ALA A 460 9.42 -0.13 18.86
N PRO A 461 9.13 -0.70 17.68
CA PRO A 461 7.89 -0.41 16.97
C PRO A 461 6.66 -0.63 17.82
N GLY A 462 5.63 0.17 17.63
CA GLY A 462 4.40 0.11 18.43
C GLY A 462 3.29 1.03 17.92
N LYS A 463 2.23 1.18 18.69
CA LYS A 463 1.12 2.08 18.35
C LYS A 463 1.52 3.55 18.34
N TRP A 464 2.58 3.92 19.05
CA TRP A 464 3.08 5.29 19.08
C TRP A 464 3.40 5.82 17.68
N GLN A 465 3.88 4.96 16.75
CA GLN A 465 4.24 5.37 15.39
C GLN A 465 3.04 5.98 14.66
N GLN A 466 1.91 5.29 14.64
CA GLN A 466 0.71 5.80 13.99
C GLN A 466 0.10 6.99 14.74
N ILE A 467 0.16 7.00 16.07
CA ILE A 467 -0.34 8.11 16.89
C ILE A 467 0.44 9.39 16.60
N GLU A 468 1.77 9.32 16.65
CA GLU A 468 2.63 10.49 16.47
C GLU A 468 2.64 11.00 15.02
N THR A 469 2.59 10.08 14.04
CA THR A 469 2.42 10.45 12.62
C THR A 469 1.07 11.15 12.39
N ASN A 470 -0.02 10.65 12.97
CA ASN A 470 -1.32 11.32 12.88
C ASN A 470 -1.31 12.70 13.54
N LYS A 471 -0.61 12.89 14.68
CA LYS A 471 -0.42 14.22 15.29
C LYS A 471 0.37 15.15 14.38
N LEU A 472 1.45 14.67 13.75
CA LEU A 472 2.23 15.42 12.78
C LEU A 472 1.34 15.89 11.64
N LEU A 473 0.63 14.97 10.98
CA LEU A 473 -0.25 15.27 9.84
C LEU A 473 -1.39 16.21 10.21
N SER A 474 -2.02 16.00 11.36
CA SER A 474 -3.13 16.83 11.85
C SER A 474 -2.71 18.26 12.23
N GLY A 475 -1.42 18.49 12.48
CA GLY A 475 -0.88 19.84 12.78
C GLY A 475 -0.52 20.64 11.52
N ILE A 476 -0.64 20.08 10.32
CA ILE A 476 -0.39 20.79 9.06
C ILE A 476 -1.59 21.68 8.73
N GLN A 477 -1.32 22.94 8.40
CA GLN A 477 -2.32 23.91 7.95
C GLN A 477 -2.53 23.74 6.45
N THR A 478 -3.38 22.81 6.07
CA THR A 478 -3.54 22.39 4.65
C THR A 478 -4.18 23.45 3.76
N ASN A 479 -4.99 24.38 4.31
CA ASN A 479 -5.69 25.41 3.55
C ASN A 479 -6.51 24.88 2.35
N GLY A 480 -7.01 23.64 2.44
CA GLY A 480 -7.73 22.96 1.35
C GLY A 480 -6.88 22.15 0.39
N VAL A 481 -5.54 22.16 0.56
CA VAL A 481 -4.61 21.29 -0.16
C VAL A 481 -4.78 19.85 0.32
N LEU A 482 -4.87 18.88 -0.59
CA LEU A 482 -4.86 17.48 -0.23
C LEU A 482 -3.43 16.97 0.01
N LEU A 483 -3.30 16.07 0.97
CA LEU A 483 -2.03 15.42 1.28
C LEU A 483 -2.03 13.96 0.81
N GLY A 484 -0.86 13.46 0.46
CA GLY A 484 -0.61 12.07 0.11
C GLY A 484 0.74 11.57 0.58
N CYS A 485 1.01 10.28 0.33
CA CYS A 485 2.27 9.62 0.61
C CYS A 485 2.69 8.73 -0.56
N GLU A 486 3.91 8.23 -0.50
CA GLU A 486 4.39 7.18 -1.41
C GLU A 486 3.70 5.85 -1.07
N SER A 487 3.20 5.16 -2.09
CA SER A 487 2.23 4.06 -1.99
C SER A 487 0.89 4.49 -1.38
N ALA A 488 -0.16 3.73 -1.59
CA ALA A 488 -1.47 4.05 -1.04
C ALA A 488 -1.41 4.12 0.50
N ALA A 489 -2.07 5.11 1.09
CA ALA A 489 -2.06 5.31 2.52
C ALA A 489 -2.59 4.08 3.28
N ALA A 490 -1.83 3.57 4.24
CA ALA A 490 -2.29 2.49 5.09
C ALA A 490 -3.47 2.93 5.97
N GLU A 491 -4.25 1.98 6.42
CA GLU A 491 -5.52 2.18 7.13
C GLU A 491 -5.54 3.31 8.18
N PRO A 492 -4.53 3.48 9.09
CA PRO A 492 -4.59 4.53 10.11
C PRO A 492 -4.51 5.96 9.56
N PHE A 493 -4.06 6.14 8.32
CA PHE A 493 -3.75 7.45 7.74
C PHE A 493 -4.75 7.91 6.66
N LEU A 494 -5.76 7.10 6.35
CA LEU A 494 -6.77 7.37 5.31
C LEU A 494 -7.48 8.72 5.48
N LYS A 495 -7.60 9.21 6.71
CA LYS A 495 -8.26 10.49 7.00
C LYS A 495 -7.43 11.70 6.55
N GLN A 496 -6.11 11.63 6.67
CA GLN A 496 -5.20 12.74 6.39
C GLN A 496 -4.58 12.64 4.99
N LEU A 497 -4.27 11.42 4.52
CA LEU A 497 -3.61 11.15 3.26
C LEU A 497 -4.64 10.66 2.23
N GLN A 498 -5.40 11.61 1.68
CA GLN A 498 -6.60 11.29 0.89
C GLN A 498 -6.34 11.17 -0.61
N PHE A 499 -5.10 11.45 -1.06
CA PHE A 499 -4.73 11.36 -2.46
C PHE A 499 -3.27 10.91 -2.57
N SER A 500 -3.04 9.61 -2.64
CA SER A 500 -1.70 9.00 -2.67
C SER A 500 -1.43 8.28 -3.98
N ASP A 501 -0.18 8.00 -4.28
CA ASP A 501 0.17 7.21 -5.45
C ASP A 501 -0.06 5.71 -5.18
N ASN A 502 -1.10 5.13 -5.78
CA ASN A 502 -1.39 3.71 -5.66
C ASN A 502 -0.61 2.92 -6.71
N ARG A 503 0.52 2.37 -6.33
CA ARG A 503 1.44 1.73 -7.25
C ARG A 503 1.04 0.28 -7.51
N PHE A 504 1.00 -0.08 -8.78
CA PHE A 504 0.82 -1.45 -9.27
C PHE A 504 1.92 -2.39 -8.73
N GLU A 505 3.12 -1.91 -8.74
CA GLU A 505 4.30 -2.51 -8.13
C GLU A 505 5.25 -1.38 -7.73
N LEU A 506 6.17 -1.65 -6.82
CA LEU A 506 7.17 -0.64 -6.46
C LEU A 506 8.48 -1.09 -7.12
N ASN A 507 9.19 -1.47 -7.56
CA ASN A 507 10.46 -1.93 -8.11
C ASN A 507 10.63 -3.46 -8.04
N TYR A 508 9.66 -4.15 -7.44
CA TYR A 508 9.76 -5.60 -7.23
C TYR A 508 8.42 -6.27 -7.45
N TYR A 509 8.39 -7.22 -8.36
CA TYR A 509 7.22 -8.05 -8.58
C TYR A 509 7.20 -9.18 -7.55
N ILE A 510 6.17 -9.25 -6.74
CA ILE A 510 6.00 -10.32 -5.73
C ILE A 510 4.77 -11.18 -5.97
N GLY A 511 3.87 -10.78 -6.84
CA GLY A 511 2.66 -11.53 -7.18
C GLY A 511 1.80 -10.80 -8.20
N THR A 512 0.79 -11.47 -8.70
CA THR A 512 -0.20 -10.86 -9.60
C THR A 512 -1.00 -9.80 -8.85
N PRO A 513 -1.06 -8.56 -9.36
CA PRO A 513 -1.83 -7.50 -8.73
C PRO A 513 -3.31 -7.83 -8.65
N ILE A 514 -3.92 -7.51 -7.51
CA ILE A 514 -5.37 -7.55 -7.29
C ILE A 514 -5.81 -6.24 -6.64
N PRO A 515 -6.98 -5.68 -6.95
CA PRO A 515 -7.42 -4.39 -6.41
C PRO A 515 -7.93 -4.51 -4.97
N LEU A 516 -7.14 -5.14 -4.09
CA LEU A 516 -7.52 -5.39 -2.70
C LEU A 516 -7.64 -4.10 -1.91
N TYR A 517 -6.73 -3.13 -2.12
CA TYR A 517 -6.80 -1.83 -1.47
C TYR A 517 -8.11 -1.10 -1.83
N ALA A 518 -8.43 -1.03 -3.10
CA ALA A 518 -9.67 -0.41 -3.56
C ALA A 518 -10.91 -1.16 -3.03
N TYR A 519 -10.86 -2.49 -2.97
CA TYR A 519 -11.94 -3.29 -2.39
C TYR A 519 -12.25 -2.93 -0.93
N LEU A 520 -11.20 -2.62 -0.16
CA LEU A 520 -11.33 -2.27 1.25
C LEU A 520 -11.68 -0.80 1.49
N PHE A 521 -11.14 0.13 0.67
CA PHE A 521 -11.09 1.54 1.06
C PHE A 521 -11.61 2.53 0.02
N HIS A 522 -12.04 2.09 -1.18
CA HIS A 522 -12.42 2.99 -2.28
C HIS A 522 -13.50 4.01 -1.90
N GLU A 523 -14.47 3.65 -1.08
CA GLU A 523 -15.53 4.58 -0.65
C GLU A 523 -15.03 5.70 0.29
N TYR A 524 -13.79 5.57 0.82
CA TYR A 524 -13.16 6.53 1.73
C TYR A 524 -12.07 7.35 1.06
N VAL A 525 -11.37 6.77 0.07
CA VAL A 525 -10.23 7.39 -0.60
C VAL A 525 -10.13 6.93 -2.05
N ASN A 526 -9.93 7.87 -3.00
CA ASN A 526 -9.45 7.55 -4.33
C ASN A 526 -8.01 8.04 -4.45
N ASN A 527 -7.16 7.20 -5.03
CA ASN A 527 -5.78 7.50 -5.26
C ASN A 527 -5.52 7.87 -6.74
N PHE A 528 -4.28 8.11 -7.09
CA PHE A 528 -3.83 8.12 -8.48
C PHE A 528 -2.86 6.97 -8.73
N MET A 529 -2.67 6.58 -9.98
CA MET A 529 -1.91 5.37 -10.32
C MET A 529 -0.39 5.51 -10.14
N GLY A 530 0.09 6.60 -9.57
CA GLY A 530 1.49 6.84 -9.27
C GLY A 530 2.35 7.13 -10.50
N ASN A 531 3.64 7.33 -10.29
CA ASN A 531 4.61 7.67 -11.32
C ASN A 531 5.40 6.46 -11.86
N GLN A 532 5.26 5.30 -11.24
CA GLN A 532 5.92 4.06 -11.70
C GLN A 532 4.94 3.17 -12.47
N ILE A 533 4.43 3.68 -13.58
CA ILE A 533 3.28 3.13 -14.32
C ILE A 533 3.51 1.67 -14.73
N CYS A 534 4.64 1.39 -15.40
CA CYS A 534 5.04 0.07 -15.85
C CYS A 534 6.50 -0.23 -15.44
N ALA A 535 6.87 0.03 -14.18
CA ALA A 535 8.26 -0.08 -13.75
C ALA A 535 8.85 -1.48 -13.95
N MET A 536 8.06 -2.52 -13.68
CA MET A 536 8.51 -3.92 -13.81
C MET A 536 8.00 -4.62 -15.06
N LEU A 537 7.08 -4.03 -15.81
CA LEU A 537 6.54 -4.62 -17.03
C LEU A 537 7.43 -4.34 -18.23
N GLU A 538 7.49 -5.28 -19.17
CA GLU A 538 8.11 -5.02 -20.46
C GLU A 538 7.50 -3.77 -21.11
N LYS A 539 8.35 -2.88 -21.66
CA LYS A 539 7.93 -1.60 -22.22
C LYS A 539 7.22 -1.80 -23.57
N ARG A 540 5.92 -2.09 -23.50
CA ARG A 540 5.01 -2.32 -24.65
C ARG A 540 3.71 -1.54 -24.48
N GLU A 541 3.11 -1.12 -25.59
CA GLU A 541 1.85 -0.37 -25.59
C GLU A 541 0.73 -1.13 -24.87
N ASN A 542 0.59 -2.43 -25.09
CA ASN A 542 -0.44 -3.25 -24.44
C ASN A 542 -0.28 -3.31 -22.91
N ASN A 543 0.95 -3.29 -22.40
CA ASN A 543 1.22 -3.27 -20.95
C ASN A 543 0.82 -1.90 -20.36
N PHE A 544 1.06 -0.82 -21.10
CA PHE A 544 0.66 0.52 -20.67
C PHE A 544 -0.87 0.68 -20.66
N THR A 545 -1.55 0.23 -21.71
CA THR A 545 -3.02 0.29 -21.78
C THR A 545 -3.67 -0.65 -20.74
N TYR A 546 -3.08 -1.82 -20.45
CA TYR A 546 -3.50 -2.68 -19.34
C TYR A 546 -3.40 -1.95 -18.00
N ARG A 547 -2.28 -1.27 -17.74
CA ARG A 547 -2.12 -0.51 -16.50
C ARG A 547 -3.14 0.62 -16.36
N LEU A 548 -3.43 1.35 -17.44
CA LEU A 548 -4.50 2.35 -17.46
C LEU A 548 -5.88 1.74 -17.14
N ALA A 549 -6.21 0.61 -17.79
CA ALA A 549 -7.47 -0.09 -17.58
C ALA A 549 -7.59 -0.61 -16.13
N TYR A 550 -6.51 -1.17 -15.59
CA TYR A 550 -6.48 -1.67 -14.22
C TYR A 550 -6.71 -0.53 -13.22
N SER A 551 -5.99 0.59 -13.36
CA SER A 551 -6.17 1.74 -12.48
C SER A 551 -7.56 2.36 -12.58
N PHE A 552 -8.09 2.48 -13.79
CA PHE A 552 -9.47 2.92 -13.99
C PHE A 552 -10.46 1.99 -13.26
N ALA A 553 -10.31 0.68 -13.44
CA ALA A 553 -11.17 -0.32 -12.81
C ALA A 553 -11.04 -0.34 -11.28
N ALA A 554 -9.83 -0.10 -10.74
CA ALA A 554 -9.61 0.07 -9.30
C ALA A 554 -10.16 1.40 -8.75
N GLY A 555 -10.63 2.30 -9.61
CA GLY A 555 -11.15 3.60 -9.20
C GLY A 555 -10.06 4.67 -9.00
N ASP A 556 -8.80 4.41 -9.37
CA ASP A 556 -7.72 5.38 -9.29
C ASP A 556 -7.80 6.42 -10.42
N MET A 557 -7.35 7.65 -10.15
CA MET A 557 -7.15 8.65 -11.17
C MET A 557 -5.94 8.29 -12.03
N LEU A 558 -6.06 8.52 -13.34
CA LEU A 558 -5.03 8.12 -14.29
C LEU A 558 -3.83 9.05 -14.23
N THR A 559 -2.65 8.51 -14.59
CA THR A 559 -1.39 9.24 -14.59
C THR A 559 -0.65 9.02 -15.90
N VAL A 560 0.09 10.04 -16.34
CA VAL A 560 1.16 9.92 -17.33
C VAL A 560 2.44 10.52 -16.76
N VAL A 561 3.57 9.96 -17.13
CA VAL A 561 4.89 10.50 -16.80
C VAL A 561 5.44 11.17 -18.05
N MET A 562 5.73 12.46 -17.94
CA MET A 562 6.28 13.26 -19.03
C MET A 562 7.75 13.58 -18.75
N ASN A 563 8.63 13.34 -19.72
CA ASN A 563 10.04 13.70 -19.61
C ASN A 563 10.29 15.18 -19.91
N GLY A 564 11.57 15.62 -19.77
CA GLY A 564 11.96 17.01 -20.02
C GLY A 564 11.79 17.51 -21.47
N ASP A 565 11.52 16.60 -22.41
CA ASP A 565 11.27 16.90 -23.83
C ASP A 565 9.75 16.90 -24.13
N GLY A 566 8.89 16.58 -23.16
CA GLY A 566 7.43 16.52 -23.30
C GLY A 566 6.88 15.19 -23.81
N ASP A 567 7.72 14.15 -23.91
CA ASP A 567 7.32 12.81 -24.32
C ASP A 567 6.86 11.97 -23.13
N PHE A 568 6.00 10.96 -23.36
CA PHE A 568 5.52 10.07 -22.32
C PHE A 568 6.44 8.87 -22.13
N GLN A 569 6.75 8.58 -20.85
CA GLN A 569 7.55 7.44 -20.42
C GLN A 569 6.68 6.36 -19.80
N TYR A 570 7.20 5.12 -19.75
CA TYR A 570 6.54 3.99 -19.10
C TYR A 570 6.64 4.06 -17.58
N ALA A 571 7.68 4.68 -17.02
CA ALA A 571 7.85 4.89 -15.60
C ALA A 571 8.82 6.04 -15.33
N TRP A 572 8.70 6.66 -14.15
CA TRP A 572 9.66 7.65 -13.67
C TRP A 572 11.06 7.06 -13.51
N CYS A 573 11.15 5.84 -12.98
CA CYS A 573 12.41 5.16 -12.69
C CYS A 573 13.05 4.45 -13.89
N ASP A 574 12.78 4.85 -15.12
CA ASP A 574 13.45 4.32 -16.31
C ASP A 574 14.91 4.84 -16.37
N TYR A 575 15.71 4.41 -15.38
CA TYR A 575 17.11 4.83 -15.24
C TYR A 575 18.10 4.15 -16.18
N THR A 576 17.71 3.09 -16.86
CA THR A 576 18.58 2.33 -17.76
C THR A 576 18.64 3.01 -19.11
N PRO A 577 19.72 3.73 -19.45
CA PRO A 577 19.92 4.24 -20.79
C PRO A 577 20.38 3.09 -21.74
N PRO A 578 19.95 3.10 -22.98
CA PRO A 578 18.98 4.02 -23.54
C PRO A 578 17.58 3.47 -23.39
N ASN A 579 16.71 4.13 -22.67
CA ASN A 579 15.30 3.84 -22.75
C ASN A 579 14.76 4.48 -24.05
N ASP A 580 15.01 3.82 -25.18
CA ASP A 580 14.57 4.27 -26.50
C ASP A 580 13.07 4.08 -26.73
N LYS A 581 12.38 3.44 -25.77
CA LYS A 581 10.96 3.15 -25.88
C LYS A 581 10.16 4.21 -25.16
N LEU A 582 9.45 5.00 -25.92
CA LEU A 582 8.47 5.97 -25.46
C LEU A 582 7.05 5.40 -25.62
N VAL A 583 6.15 5.86 -24.76
CA VAL A 583 4.72 5.56 -24.89
C VAL A 583 4.17 6.27 -26.13
N ASN A 584 3.32 5.59 -26.91
CA ASN A 584 2.60 6.23 -27.98
C ASN A 584 1.59 7.24 -27.41
N LYS A 585 1.99 8.51 -27.41
CA LYS A 585 1.23 9.61 -26.80
C LYS A 585 -0.19 9.73 -27.37
N LYS A 586 -0.37 9.45 -28.68
CA LYS A 586 -1.69 9.56 -29.31
C LYS A 586 -2.65 8.50 -28.80
N SER A 587 -2.29 7.20 -28.90
CA SER A 587 -3.14 6.10 -28.44
C SER A 587 -3.40 6.17 -26.94
N ALA A 588 -2.38 6.58 -26.14
CA ALA A 588 -2.52 6.77 -24.71
C ALA A 588 -3.57 7.84 -24.37
N LEU A 589 -3.50 9.03 -24.99
CA LEU A 589 -4.45 10.12 -24.71
C LEU A 589 -5.87 9.80 -25.21
N GLU A 590 -6.03 9.12 -26.34
CA GLU A 590 -7.34 8.66 -26.83
C GLU A 590 -7.99 7.67 -25.86
N PHE A 591 -7.21 6.72 -25.33
CA PHE A 591 -7.72 5.76 -24.35
C PHE A 591 -8.02 6.43 -22.99
N ILE A 592 -7.13 7.30 -22.49
CA ILE A 592 -7.35 8.10 -21.29
C ILE A 592 -8.64 8.93 -21.39
N LYS A 593 -8.87 9.57 -22.55
CA LYS A 593 -10.13 10.28 -22.82
C LYS A 593 -11.33 9.37 -22.62
N THR A 594 -11.32 8.17 -23.22
CA THR A 594 -12.39 7.18 -23.08
C THR A 594 -12.63 6.83 -21.61
N LEU A 595 -11.58 6.47 -20.89
CA LEU A 595 -11.67 6.08 -19.47
C LEU A 595 -12.18 7.23 -18.58
N ASN A 596 -11.60 8.43 -18.71
CA ASN A 596 -11.99 9.59 -17.91
C ASN A 596 -13.40 10.09 -18.25
N THR A 597 -13.87 9.88 -19.46
CA THR A 597 -15.26 10.22 -19.83
C THR A 597 -16.25 9.35 -19.03
N TRP A 598 -15.97 8.05 -18.89
CA TRP A 598 -16.79 7.18 -18.03
C TRP A 598 -16.77 7.62 -16.55
N ARG A 599 -15.58 8.00 -16.01
CA ARG A 599 -15.44 8.49 -14.64
C ARG A 599 -16.21 9.79 -14.38
N ARG A 600 -16.35 10.65 -15.38
CA ARG A 600 -17.02 11.95 -15.25
C ARG A 600 -18.53 11.89 -15.48
N PHE A 601 -19.01 10.89 -16.21
CA PHE A 601 -20.43 10.74 -16.60
C PHE A 601 -21.05 9.45 -16.07
N GLY A 602 -21.35 8.48 -16.90
CA GLY A 602 -22.14 7.30 -16.52
C GLY A 602 -21.58 6.42 -15.40
N GLY A 603 -20.26 6.42 -15.22
CA GLY A 603 -19.60 5.70 -14.13
C GLY A 603 -19.34 6.52 -12.87
N LYS A 604 -19.66 7.81 -12.87
CA LYS A 604 -19.22 8.76 -11.83
C LYS A 604 -19.56 8.31 -10.40
N GLU A 605 -20.79 7.92 -10.14
CA GLU A 605 -21.25 7.55 -8.80
C GLU A 605 -20.51 6.32 -8.28
N PHE A 606 -20.27 5.35 -9.14
CA PHE A 606 -19.58 4.11 -8.81
C PHE A 606 -18.08 4.31 -8.63
N LEU A 607 -17.42 4.94 -9.61
CA LEU A 607 -15.95 5.07 -9.68
C LEU A 607 -15.37 6.18 -8.77
N HIS A 608 -16.21 6.97 -8.09
CA HIS A 608 -15.77 7.95 -7.11
C HIS A 608 -16.28 7.66 -5.70
N TYR A 609 -17.51 7.14 -5.58
CA TYR A 609 -18.18 7.05 -4.28
C TYR A 609 -18.56 5.62 -3.92
N GLY A 610 -18.55 4.71 -4.89
CA GLY A 610 -19.03 3.35 -4.72
C GLY A 610 -18.13 2.51 -3.82
N LYS A 611 -18.72 1.56 -3.12
CA LYS A 611 -18.00 0.45 -2.50
C LYS A 611 -17.66 -0.56 -3.59
N MET A 612 -16.41 -0.96 -3.72
CA MET A 612 -16.04 -2.06 -4.59
C MET A 612 -16.62 -3.38 -4.03
N ILE A 613 -17.18 -4.20 -4.91
CA ILE A 613 -17.75 -5.52 -4.61
C ILE A 613 -17.20 -6.58 -5.56
N ALA A 614 -17.38 -7.85 -5.23
CA ALA A 614 -17.00 -8.94 -6.13
C ALA A 614 -17.75 -8.82 -7.48
N PRO A 615 -17.05 -8.87 -8.63
CA PRO A 615 -17.66 -8.79 -9.93
C PRO A 615 -18.45 -10.07 -10.25
N ILE A 616 -19.41 -9.97 -11.14
CA ILE A 616 -19.99 -11.17 -11.79
C ILE A 616 -18.93 -11.78 -12.72
N GLY A 617 -18.93 -13.10 -12.83
CA GLY A 617 -17.98 -13.83 -13.66
C GLY A 617 -18.04 -13.40 -15.14
N VAL A 618 -16.86 -13.17 -15.71
CA VAL A 618 -16.66 -12.87 -17.13
C VAL A 618 -15.74 -13.92 -17.72
N LYS A 619 -16.16 -14.54 -18.81
CA LYS A 619 -15.35 -15.47 -19.57
C LYS A 619 -14.87 -14.78 -20.84
N CYS A 620 -13.56 -14.74 -21.05
CA CYS A 620 -12.90 -14.19 -22.24
C CYS A 620 -11.58 -14.90 -22.53
N SER A 621 -10.86 -14.49 -23.56
CA SER A 621 -9.47 -14.90 -23.79
C SER A 621 -8.55 -14.32 -22.70
N GLN A 622 -7.34 -14.88 -22.62
CA GLN A 622 -6.31 -14.44 -21.67
C GLN A 622 -5.11 -13.87 -22.40
N GLU A 623 -4.44 -12.92 -21.75
CA GLU A 623 -3.22 -12.27 -22.21
C GLU A 623 -2.06 -12.58 -21.27
N ARG A 624 -0.85 -12.61 -21.86
CA ARG A 624 0.40 -12.85 -21.13
C ARG A 624 1.20 -11.57 -21.02
N PHE A 625 1.50 -11.15 -19.81
CA PHE A 625 2.29 -9.97 -19.49
C PHE A 625 3.69 -10.36 -19.07
N LEU A 626 4.67 -10.05 -19.91
CA LEU A 626 6.09 -10.24 -19.58
C LEU A 626 6.58 -9.10 -18.68
N LEU A 627 7.44 -9.46 -17.72
CA LEU A 627 8.21 -8.52 -16.94
C LEU A 627 9.47 -8.08 -17.69
N GLU A 628 10.15 -7.06 -17.21
CA GLU A 628 11.37 -6.51 -17.81
C GLU A 628 12.50 -7.52 -18.00
N ASP A 629 12.57 -8.55 -17.19
CA ASP A 629 13.57 -9.63 -17.30
C ASP A 629 13.38 -10.51 -18.56
N GLY A 630 12.25 -10.33 -19.27
CA GLY A 630 11.87 -11.06 -20.48
C GLY A 630 11.59 -12.55 -20.26
N LYS A 631 11.47 -13.00 -19.01
CA LYS A 631 11.27 -14.42 -18.62
C LYS A 631 10.07 -14.59 -17.71
N THR A 632 10.01 -13.78 -16.67
CA THR A 632 8.90 -13.79 -15.73
C THR A 632 7.65 -13.21 -16.38
N TYR A 633 6.50 -13.76 -16.08
CA TYR A 633 5.23 -13.28 -16.61
C TYR A 633 4.09 -13.61 -15.66
N PHE A 634 3.01 -12.90 -15.80
CA PHE A 634 1.70 -13.30 -15.28
C PHE A 634 0.66 -13.35 -16.39
N VAL A 635 -0.45 -14.01 -16.13
CA VAL A 635 -1.58 -14.14 -17.05
C VAL A 635 -2.77 -13.38 -16.47
N ALA A 636 -3.41 -12.57 -17.28
CA ALA A 636 -4.64 -11.88 -16.93
C ALA A 636 -5.68 -12.03 -18.05
N ASP A 637 -6.94 -11.78 -17.73
CA ASP A 637 -8.01 -11.79 -18.71
C ASP A 637 -7.79 -10.65 -19.73
N ALA A 638 -8.22 -10.85 -20.97
CA ALA A 638 -8.14 -9.86 -22.03
C ALA A 638 -9.02 -8.61 -21.79
N VAL A 639 -9.80 -8.61 -20.74
CA VAL A 639 -10.51 -7.43 -20.22
C VAL A 639 -10.26 -7.29 -18.71
N VAL A 640 -10.21 -6.06 -18.23
CA VAL A 640 -10.17 -5.77 -16.80
C VAL A 640 -11.58 -5.52 -16.32
N CYS A 641 -11.94 -6.13 -15.18
CA CYS A 641 -13.27 -6.03 -14.60
C CYS A 641 -13.21 -5.53 -13.16
N ALA A 642 -14.10 -4.60 -12.79
CA ALA A 642 -14.38 -4.25 -11.42
C ALA A 642 -15.83 -3.89 -11.22
N ALA A 643 -16.41 -4.26 -10.09
CA ALA A 643 -17.81 -4.00 -9.77
C ALA A 643 -17.93 -3.12 -8.53
N TYR A 644 -18.95 -2.28 -8.52
CA TYR A 644 -19.22 -1.33 -7.46
C TYR A 644 -20.70 -1.32 -7.09
N GLU A 645 -20.93 -1.02 -5.83
CA GLU A 645 -22.26 -0.73 -5.29
C GLU A 645 -22.32 0.73 -4.83
N PHE A 646 -23.33 1.46 -5.28
CA PHE A 646 -23.62 2.81 -4.81
C PHE A 646 -25.13 2.98 -4.66
N ALA A 647 -25.60 3.40 -3.47
CA ALA A 647 -27.00 3.37 -3.08
C ALA A 647 -27.60 1.95 -3.30
N ASP A 648 -28.66 1.82 -4.09
CA ASP A 648 -29.33 0.55 -4.36
C ASP A 648 -28.95 -0.05 -5.74
N ARG A 649 -27.88 0.47 -6.37
CA ARG A 649 -27.45 0.07 -7.72
C ARG A 649 -26.11 -0.66 -7.65
N LYS A 650 -25.96 -1.68 -8.52
CA LYS A 650 -24.71 -2.41 -8.72
C LYS A 650 -24.32 -2.36 -10.18
N ALA A 651 -23.11 -1.94 -10.45
CA ALA A 651 -22.56 -1.86 -11.79
C ALA A 651 -21.17 -2.50 -11.85
N GLN A 652 -20.88 -3.14 -12.97
CA GLN A 652 -19.55 -3.65 -13.29
C GLN A 652 -19.04 -2.97 -14.54
N PHE A 653 -17.80 -2.49 -14.47
CA PHE A 653 -17.06 -1.95 -15.60
C PHE A 653 -16.22 -3.07 -16.21
N ILE A 654 -16.27 -3.19 -17.53
CA ILE A 654 -15.49 -4.14 -18.33
C ILE A 654 -14.70 -3.34 -19.33
N VAL A 655 -13.39 -3.40 -19.22
CA VAL A 655 -12.44 -2.55 -19.97
C VAL A 655 -11.60 -3.41 -20.91
N ASN A 656 -11.77 -3.23 -22.20
CA ASN A 656 -10.87 -3.80 -23.20
C ASN A 656 -9.67 -2.87 -23.41
N TYR A 657 -8.52 -3.27 -22.96
CA TYR A 657 -7.25 -2.56 -23.08
C TYR A 657 -6.46 -2.93 -24.36
N ASN A 658 -6.97 -3.89 -25.14
CA ASN A 658 -6.30 -4.39 -26.33
C ASN A 658 -6.64 -3.54 -27.57
N PHE A 659 -5.81 -3.65 -28.58
CA PHE A 659 -5.97 -3.01 -29.89
C PHE A 659 -6.84 -3.84 -30.87
N TYR A 660 -7.53 -4.87 -30.36
CA TYR A 660 -8.46 -5.74 -31.07
C TYR A 660 -9.74 -5.96 -30.23
N PRO A 661 -10.86 -6.30 -30.87
CA PRO A 661 -12.12 -6.57 -30.16
C PRO A 661 -12.02 -7.88 -29.36
N VAL A 662 -12.61 -7.89 -28.17
CA VAL A 662 -12.66 -9.06 -27.29
C VAL A 662 -14.10 -9.53 -27.14
N GLU A 663 -14.35 -10.83 -27.40
CA GLU A 663 -15.63 -11.46 -27.13
C GLU A 663 -15.70 -11.88 -25.66
N ILE A 664 -16.81 -11.59 -25.01
CA ILE A 664 -17.04 -11.96 -23.61
C ILE A 664 -18.37 -12.68 -23.43
N GLU A 665 -18.40 -13.56 -22.42
CA GLU A 665 -19.62 -14.20 -21.92
C GLU A 665 -19.73 -13.91 -20.41
N LEU A 666 -20.84 -13.28 -19.99
CA LEU A 666 -21.15 -13.06 -18.58
C LEU A 666 -21.72 -14.33 -17.94
N GLU A 667 -21.51 -14.50 -16.65
CA GLU A 667 -22.12 -15.58 -15.86
C GLU A 667 -23.66 -15.52 -15.90
N LYS A 668 -24.22 -14.32 -15.85
CA LYS A 668 -25.64 -14.06 -15.91
C LYS A 668 -26.01 -12.99 -16.94
N VAL A 669 -27.28 -12.91 -17.31
CA VAL A 669 -27.80 -11.86 -18.19
C VAL A 669 -27.85 -10.53 -17.46
N CYS A 670 -27.43 -9.45 -18.13
CA CYS A 670 -27.35 -8.08 -17.58
C CYS A 670 -27.83 -7.07 -18.62
N ASP A 671 -28.12 -5.86 -18.16
CA ASP A 671 -28.29 -4.70 -19.03
C ASP A 671 -26.91 -4.11 -19.32
N VAL A 672 -26.58 -3.90 -20.58
CA VAL A 672 -25.24 -3.51 -21.05
C VAL A 672 -25.28 -2.11 -21.67
N TYR A 673 -24.48 -1.21 -21.14
CA TYR A 673 -24.33 0.17 -21.64
C TYR A 673 -22.99 0.30 -22.37
N PHE A 674 -23.04 0.77 -23.63
CA PHE A 674 -21.89 0.86 -24.52
C PHE A 674 -21.28 2.26 -24.61
N ASP A 675 -21.92 3.26 -24.02
CA ASP A 675 -21.42 4.64 -23.98
C ASP A 675 -21.62 5.26 -22.61
N SER A 676 -20.74 6.23 -22.28
CA SER A 676 -20.72 6.91 -20.98
C SER A 676 -21.89 7.86 -20.74
N ALA A 677 -22.66 8.21 -21.80
CA ALA A 677 -23.91 8.97 -21.70
C ALA A 677 -25.09 8.07 -21.32
N LEU A 678 -24.88 6.74 -21.25
CA LEU A 678 -25.89 5.71 -21.01
C LEU A 678 -27.05 5.75 -22.02
N SER A 679 -26.77 6.23 -23.22
CA SER A 679 -27.78 6.39 -24.29
C SER A 679 -27.94 5.11 -25.14
N HIS A 680 -26.91 4.30 -25.27
CA HIS A 680 -26.93 3.01 -25.95
C HIS A 680 -26.92 1.88 -24.93
N CYS A 681 -28.10 1.32 -24.68
CA CYS A 681 -28.30 0.19 -23.76
C CYS A 681 -28.90 -1.01 -24.48
N GLU A 682 -28.27 -2.17 -24.37
CA GLU A 682 -28.81 -3.45 -24.78
C GLU A 682 -29.26 -4.26 -23.55
N LYS A 683 -30.56 -4.62 -23.54
CA LYS A 683 -31.20 -5.32 -22.41
C LYS A 683 -30.93 -6.82 -22.44
N SER A 684 -30.78 -7.40 -21.25
CA SER A 684 -30.74 -8.86 -21.04
C SER A 684 -29.69 -9.58 -21.91
N LYS A 685 -28.48 -9.01 -21.99
CA LYS A 685 -27.36 -9.61 -22.73
C LYS A 685 -26.55 -10.56 -21.86
N LYS A 686 -25.99 -11.59 -22.46
CA LYS A 686 -25.07 -12.52 -21.83
C LYS A 686 -23.71 -12.58 -22.58
N THR A 687 -23.76 -12.45 -23.92
CA THR A 687 -22.61 -12.47 -24.81
C THR A 687 -22.57 -11.24 -25.67
N PHE A 688 -21.42 -10.63 -25.82
CA PHE A 688 -21.21 -9.47 -26.67
C PHE A 688 -19.72 -9.24 -26.89
N THR A 689 -19.40 -8.34 -27.82
CA THR A 689 -18.04 -7.95 -28.16
C THR A 689 -17.73 -6.58 -27.57
N VAL A 690 -16.60 -6.46 -26.88
CA VAL A 690 -16.05 -5.18 -26.39
C VAL A 690 -15.06 -4.66 -27.41
N ALA A 691 -15.30 -3.45 -27.94
CA ALA A 691 -14.46 -2.83 -28.94
C ALA A 691 -13.03 -2.56 -28.42
N PRO A 692 -12.02 -2.39 -29.28
CA PRO A 692 -10.67 -2.03 -28.85
C PRO A 692 -10.64 -0.74 -28.04
N LEU A 693 -9.80 -0.68 -27.00
CA LEU A 693 -9.59 0.49 -26.15
C LEU A 693 -10.90 1.14 -25.68
N SER A 694 -11.84 0.33 -25.22
CA SER A 694 -13.18 0.78 -24.84
C SER A 694 -13.62 0.24 -23.49
N VAL A 695 -14.64 0.88 -22.96
CA VAL A 695 -15.30 0.51 -21.68
C VAL A 695 -16.76 0.26 -21.94
N ILE A 696 -17.29 -0.75 -21.29
CA ILE A 696 -18.73 -0.96 -21.14
C ILE A 696 -19.09 -1.05 -19.67
N MET A 697 -20.33 -0.72 -19.34
CA MET A 697 -20.88 -0.90 -18.01
C MET A 697 -22.03 -1.87 -18.06
N VAL A 698 -22.10 -2.81 -17.12
CA VAL A 698 -23.22 -3.72 -16.94
C VAL A 698 -23.89 -3.47 -15.59
N GLU A 699 -25.20 -3.39 -15.55
CA GLU A 699 -25.99 -3.32 -14.31
C GLU A 699 -26.66 -4.67 -14.01
N PHE A 700 -26.68 -5.07 -12.72
CA PHE A 700 -27.15 -6.40 -12.30
C PHE A 700 -27.77 -6.45 -10.89
#